data_ede5b2462135a539e7b1c1815f17840d
#
_entry.id   ede5b2462135a539e7b1c1815f17840d
#
_cell.length_a   1.000
_cell.length_b   1.000
_cell.length_c   1.000
_cell.angle_alpha   90.00
_cell.angle_beta   90.00
_cell.angle_gamma   90.00
#
_symmetry.space_group_name_H-M   'P 1'
#
loop_
_entity.id
_entity.type
_entity.pdbx_description
1 polymer ?
#
loop_
_entity_poly.entity_id
_entity_poly.type
_entity_poly.pdbx_seq_one_letter_code
_entity_poly.pdbx_strand_id
1 'polypeptide(L)'
;MQSLRSILTRLKNDSCKKWLFPSAVIICLLFATGLKISGSSFGPYYDLFLQGKPSSNLIAGETRHIRSDEWLVVTQFTIAQKAAGYPLINKNFGDSGKNMSLVSDAPYKEWSTIFRPQNLAFFIIPFEFALAFKWWFLLASLLLSIYFLALKFLPGKYSLASLLSIVGSFTPFIFWWYQTITIMSIVWGIVILLTAMRLIEHRPLSFLANYKRGDIISQLMLSGSLIYSLVGFALLLYPAFQIPVVIMVGLVFLGYYINTWKKLTKKTRKRLYISTAVLAGSALVAIGIIGIFLITRLDAVRAISGTDYPGARFVHSGTPSQADLIGLAGYSQYRLQDNSSIGSIDPSKGSINQSELSASIIIPFAFIIPILLILLYQWRKKRMIDWVGVAIVTTCLVFAAHLFLPGFSTIAKPFMLHLVPITRLQLGLGFVGILSLLYVIANGKQLVSKYRPWVYLYSGLMLIIYILTIISVVKFNRDFAGDLRILGIAAISFSGGLALVFIGKEKLGLLLLSALCIMSTITIQPLYKGLGSGYNSNIITNKIASLSSPDDAWGLSGTVVLENFPQMANRKSITGVHTYPDKDFWSKVSKDKTIYNRYAHVLLSDTITDDLKLTQPDVFIARLSCNNHLGRTITHVLATTPLQLPCYKLIDQTTVGGGTIMFYKRTP
;
A
#
# COMPACT_ATOMS: atom_id res chain seq x y z
N MET A 1 12.95 0.29 45.52
CA MET A 1 13.17 1.70 45.15
C MET A 1 14.49 1.97 44.40
N GLN A 2 15.63 1.37 44.78
CA GLN A 2 16.92 1.54 44.09
C GLN A 2 16.90 1.06 42.64
N SER A 3 16.21 -0.04 42.30
CA SER A 3 16.09 -0.55 40.92
C SER A 3 15.31 0.43 39.98
N LEU A 4 14.23 1.03 40.50
CA LEU A 4 13.44 2.02 39.74
C LEU A 4 14.24 3.33 39.50
N ARG A 5 15.04 3.76 40.51
CA ARG A 5 15.94 4.93 40.31
C ARG A 5 17.04 4.67 39.29
N SER A 6 17.62 3.45 39.26
CA SER A 6 18.63 3.09 38.25
C SER A 6 18.04 3.01 36.84
N ILE A 7 16.82 2.51 36.68
CA ILE A 7 16.09 2.50 35.40
C ILE A 7 15.77 3.93 34.96
N LEU A 8 15.29 4.79 35.87
CA LEU A 8 15.00 6.20 35.56
C LEU A 8 16.26 7.00 35.19
N THR A 9 17.40 6.68 35.80
CA THR A 9 18.70 7.31 35.46
C THR A 9 19.22 6.84 34.10
N ARG A 10 19.05 5.57 33.76
CA ARG A 10 19.37 5.03 32.43
C ARG A 10 18.46 5.62 31.32
N LEU A 11 17.16 5.84 31.61
CA LEU A 11 16.22 6.47 30.68
C LEU A 11 16.54 7.95 30.42
N LYS A 12 17.35 8.59 31.26
CA LYS A 12 17.86 9.96 31.01
C LYS A 12 18.99 10.00 29.98
N ASN A 13 19.63 8.87 29.69
CA ASN A 13 20.69 8.80 28.68
C ASN A 13 20.09 8.99 27.27
N ASP A 14 20.69 9.84 26.44
CA ASP A 14 20.21 10.15 25.09
C ASP A 14 20.14 8.92 24.17
N SER A 15 21.02 7.94 24.37
CA SER A 15 20.98 6.68 23.64
C SER A 15 19.71 5.87 23.97
N CYS A 16 19.31 5.82 25.25
CA CYS A 16 18.08 5.11 25.64
C CYS A 16 16.83 5.79 25.09
N LYS A 17 16.76 7.12 25.12
CA LYS A 17 15.63 7.88 24.58
C LYS A 17 15.44 7.64 23.08
N LYS A 18 16.53 7.52 22.32
CA LYS A 18 16.51 7.25 20.87
C LYS A 18 15.86 5.91 20.56
N TRP A 19 16.07 4.89 21.39
CA TRP A 19 15.61 3.52 21.12
C TRP A 19 14.28 3.17 21.80
N LEU A 20 13.73 4.03 22.65
CA LEU A 20 12.48 3.78 23.37
C LEU A 20 11.30 3.50 22.42
N PHE A 21 11.08 4.40 21.45
CA PHE A 21 10.00 4.26 20.47
C PHE A 21 10.21 3.06 19.53
N PRO A 22 11.39 2.88 18.91
CA PRO A 22 11.65 1.67 18.12
C PRO A 22 11.45 0.37 18.91
N SER A 23 11.92 0.29 20.15
CA SER A 23 11.72 -0.90 20.98
C SER A 23 10.24 -1.17 21.27
N ALA A 24 9.47 -0.11 21.58
CA ALA A 24 8.03 -0.26 21.78
C ALA A 24 7.32 -0.79 20.52
N VAL A 25 7.66 -0.27 19.34
CA VAL A 25 7.09 -0.73 18.07
C VAL A 25 7.44 -2.21 17.81
N ILE A 26 8.70 -2.61 18.05
CA ILE A 26 9.13 -4.01 17.87
C ILE A 26 8.44 -4.93 18.88
N ILE A 27 8.32 -4.52 20.14
CA ILE A 27 7.61 -5.30 21.18
C ILE A 27 6.14 -5.49 20.79
N CYS A 28 5.47 -4.43 20.30
CA CYS A 28 4.09 -4.54 19.80
C CYS A 28 3.97 -5.51 18.63
N LEU A 29 4.90 -5.45 17.67
CA LEU A 29 4.96 -6.39 16.54
C LEU A 29 5.08 -7.83 17.03
N LEU A 30 6.03 -8.11 17.91
CA LEU A 30 6.27 -9.46 18.42
C LEU A 30 5.09 -9.97 19.26
N PHE A 31 4.51 -9.10 20.10
CA PHE A 31 3.35 -9.43 20.93
C PHE A 31 2.13 -9.77 20.08
N ALA A 32 1.78 -8.92 19.11
CA ALA A 32 0.65 -9.14 18.21
C ALA A 32 0.86 -10.39 17.34
N THR A 33 2.09 -10.64 16.88
CA THR A 33 2.47 -11.88 16.18
C THR A 33 2.27 -13.09 17.07
N GLY A 34 2.77 -13.06 18.32
CA GLY A 34 2.66 -14.17 19.28
C GLY A 34 1.21 -14.50 19.66
N LEU A 35 0.33 -13.53 19.64
CA LEU A 35 -1.11 -13.70 19.84
C LEU A 35 -1.89 -14.01 18.55
N LYS A 36 -1.23 -14.09 17.39
CA LYS A 36 -1.86 -14.26 16.06
C LYS A 36 -2.88 -13.17 15.72
N ILE A 37 -2.71 -11.96 16.25
CA ILE A 37 -3.63 -10.85 16.00
C ILE A 37 -3.29 -10.21 14.66
N SER A 38 -4.28 -10.02 13.80
CA SER A 38 -4.14 -9.25 12.56
C SER A 38 -5.40 -8.47 12.25
N GLY A 39 -5.27 -7.34 11.55
CA GLY A 39 -6.39 -6.69 10.91
C GLY A 39 -6.57 -7.29 9.53
N SER A 40 -7.77 -7.67 9.15
CA SER A 40 -8.03 -8.26 7.86
C SER A 40 -9.48 -8.01 7.43
N SER A 41 -9.68 -7.81 6.13
CA SER A 41 -11.01 -7.81 5.53
C SER A 41 -11.60 -9.22 5.41
N PHE A 42 -10.88 -10.23 5.87
CA PHE A 42 -11.30 -11.62 5.91
C PHE A 42 -12.65 -11.83 6.65
N GLY A 43 -12.86 -11.11 7.75
CA GLY A 43 -14.04 -11.27 8.59
C GLY A 43 -15.38 -11.15 7.88
N PRO A 44 -15.66 -10.11 7.07
CA PRO A 44 -16.93 -9.98 6.36
C PRO A 44 -17.24 -11.15 5.45
N TYR A 45 -16.22 -11.65 4.76
CA TYR A 45 -16.38 -12.81 3.88
C TYR A 45 -16.50 -14.11 4.66
N TYR A 46 -15.94 -14.14 5.86
CA TYR A 46 -16.04 -15.27 6.77
C TYR A 46 -17.43 -15.35 7.41
N ASP A 47 -18.01 -14.22 7.79
CA ASP A 47 -19.34 -14.16 8.37
C ASP A 47 -20.43 -14.59 7.36
N LEU A 48 -20.19 -14.45 6.05
CA LEU A 48 -21.01 -15.06 5.02
C LEU A 48 -21.08 -16.59 5.17
N PHE A 49 -20.06 -17.24 5.72
CA PHE A 49 -20.01 -18.69 5.93
C PHE A 49 -20.49 -19.13 7.31
N LEU A 50 -20.69 -18.21 8.26
CA LEU A 50 -21.08 -18.53 9.64
C LEU A 50 -22.57 -18.28 9.94
N GLN A 51 -23.43 -18.12 8.94
CA GLN A 51 -24.88 -17.91 9.11
C GLN A 51 -25.23 -16.67 9.97
N GLY A 52 -24.54 -15.56 9.76
CA GLY A 52 -24.78 -14.30 10.46
C GLY A 52 -24.38 -14.30 11.94
N LYS A 53 -23.67 -15.32 12.42
CA LYS A 53 -23.05 -15.29 13.76
C LYS A 53 -21.73 -14.50 13.67
N PRO A 54 -21.50 -13.54 14.58
CA PRO A 54 -20.24 -12.84 14.59
C PRO A 54 -19.09 -13.84 14.77
N SER A 55 -17.99 -13.61 14.04
CA SER A 55 -16.80 -14.45 14.15
C SER A 55 -16.33 -14.51 15.59
N SER A 56 -16.21 -15.71 16.15
CA SER A 56 -15.67 -15.93 17.52
C SER A 56 -14.22 -15.42 17.65
N ASN A 57 -13.58 -15.08 16.54
CA ASN A 57 -12.19 -14.64 16.48
C ASN A 57 -12.05 -13.11 16.41
N LEU A 58 -13.15 -12.35 16.29
CA LEU A 58 -13.12 -10.89 16.34
C LEU A 58 -12.75 -10.44 17.76
N ILE A 59 -11.66 -9.69 17.90
CA ILE A 59 -11.17 -9.16 19.16
C ILE A 59 -11.67 -7.75 19.40
N ALA A 60 -11.65 -6.94 18.35
CA ALA A 60 -12.01 -5.51 18.41
C ALA A 60 -12.45 -4.99 17.05
N GLY A 61 -13.30 -3.97 17.10
CA GLY A 61 -13.86 -3.33 15.92
C GLY A 61 -15.12 -4.03 15.39
N GLU A 62 -15.56 -3.62 14.24
CA GLU A 62 -16.73 -4.19 13.56
C GLU A 62 -16.29 -4.81 12.23
N THR A 63 -16.86 -5.96 11.93
CA THR A 63 -16.68 -6.62 10.63
C THR A 63 -17.17 -5.72 9.51
N ARG A 64 -16.34 -5.47 8.50
CA ARG A 64 -16.68 -4.62 7.36
C ARG A 64 -15.97 -5.02 6.09
N HIS A 65 -16.56 -4.70 4.96
CA HIS A 65 -15.92 -4.77 3.67
C HIS A 65 -14.91 -3.62 3.54
N ILE A 66 -13.68 -3.85 4.02
CA ILE A 66 -12.56 -3.01 3.67
C ILE A 66 -12.22 -3.36 2.20
N ARG A 67 -11.13 -3.11 1.70
CA ARG A 67 -10.72 -3.45 0.35
C ARG A 67 -10.96 -4.93 0.00
N SER A 68 -11.82 -5.20 -0.94
CA SER A 68 -12.14 -6.57 -1.39
C SER A 68 -10.91 -7.34 -1.90
N ASP A 69 -9.94 -6.66 -2.54
CA ASP A 69 -8.69 -7.25 -3.04
C ASP A 69 -7.86 -7.93 -1.93
N GLU A 70 -7.94 -7.47 -0.69
CA GLU A 70 -7.20 -8.09 0.41
C GLU A 70 -7.67 -9.52 0.63
N TRP A 71 -9.00 -9.75 0.64
CA TRP A 71 -9.55 -11.10 0.70
C TRP A 71 -9.48 -11.82 -0.64
N LEU A 72 -10.06 -11.25 -1.69
CA LEU A 72 -10.27 -11.93 -2.97
C LEU A 72 -8.94 -12.32 -3.64
N VAL A 73 -7.92 -11.51 -3.47
CA VAL A 73 -6.62 -11.74 -4.11
C VAL A 73 -5.56 -12.14 -3.09
N VAL A 74 -5.20 -11.24 -2.17
CA VAL A 74 -3.99 -11.39 -1.35
C VAL A 74 -4.08 -12.58 -0.41
N THR A 75 -5.16 -12.68 0.38
CA THR A 75 -5.32 -13.73 1.39
C THR A 75 -5.57 -15.09 0.73
N GLN A 76 -6.45 -15.16 -0.28
CA GLN A 76 -6.73 -16.41 -0.99
C GLN A 76 -5.47 -16.95 -1.69
N PHE A 77 -4.68 -16.09 -2.35
CA PHE A 77 -3.41 -16.49 -2.97
C PHE A 77 -2.39 -16.98 -1.94
N THR A 78 -2.31 -16.33 -0.78
CA THR A 78 -1.41 -16.73 0.30
C THR A 78 -1.78 -18.12 0.84
N ILE A 79 -3.07 -18.41 1.00
CA ILE A 79 -3.57 -19.72 1.42
C ILE A 79 -3.30 -20.78 0.33
N ALA A 80 -3.60 -20.45 -0.94
CA ALA A 80 -3.34 -21.35 -2.07
C ALA A 80 -1.84 -21.67 -2.22
N GLN A 81 -0.96 -20.69 -1.99
CA GLN A 81 0.48 -20.90 -2.00
C GLN A 81 0.93 -21.82 -0.86
N LYS A 82 0.35 -21.67 0.35
CA LYS A 82 0.59 -22.61 1.45
C LYS A 82 0.15 -24.03 1.08
N ALA A 83 -1.05 -24.18 0.54
CA ALA A 83 -1.61 -25.46 0.17
C ALA A 83 -0.76 -26.21 -0.88
N ALA A 84 -0.16 -25.44 -1.80
CA ALA A 84 0.74 -25.99 -2.84
C ALA A 84 2.22 -26.09 -2.41
N GLY A 85 2.60 -25.71 -1.15
CA GLY A 85 3.99 -25.76 -0.68
C GLY A 85 4.88 -24.61 -1.12
N TYR A 86 4.29 -23.48 -1.51
CA TYR A 86 4.93 -22.23 -1.94
C TYR A 86 5.76 -22.33 -3.23
N PRO A 87 5.26 -22.94 -4.31
CA PRO A 87 6.02 -23.05 -5.55
C PRO A 87 6.20 -21.67 -6.21
N LEU A 88 7.27 -21.53 -7.02
CA LEU A 88 7.46 -20.34 -7.87
C LEU A 88 6.39 -20.26 -8.96
N ILE A 89 6.10 -21.38 -9.61
CA ILE A 89 5.01 -21.53 -10.57
C ILE A 89 3.94 -22.40 -9.94
N ASN A 90 2.78 -21.80 -9.62
CA ASN A 90 1.67 -22.55 -9.06
C ASN A 90 0.76 -23.03 -10.20
N LYS A 91 0.76 -24.35 -10.42
CA LYS A 91 -0.01 -25.01 -11.48
C LYS A 91 -1.54 -25.02 -11.24
N ASN A 92 -1.97 -24.65 -10.05
CA ASN A 92 -3.41 -24.59 -9.70
C ASN A 92 -4.12 -23.35 -10.28
N PHE A 93 -3.38 -22.37 -10.82
CA PHE A 93 -3.93 -21.13 -11.36
C PHE A 93 -3.94 -21.13 -12.90
N GLY A 94 -5.13 -21.17 -13.51
CA GLY A 94 -5.31 -21.21 -14.96
C GLY A 94 -4.90 -22.55 -15.57
N ASP A 95 -4.69 -22.58 -16.87
CA ASP A 95 -4.32 -23.82 -17.58
C ASP A 95 -2.81 -24.10 -17.45
N SER A 96 -1.97 -23.11 -17.69
CA SER A 96 -0.50 -23.26 -17.69
C SER A 96 0.16 -23.02 -16.34
N GLY A 97 -0.60 -22.62 -15.32
CA GLY A 97 -0.06 -22.14 -14.03
C GLY A 97 0.36 -20.69 -14.08
N LYS A 98 0.64 -20.11 -12.90
CA LYS A 98 1.06 -18.70 -12.77
C LYS A 98 2.36 -18.56 -11.98
N ASN A 99 3.18 -17.61 -12.41
CA ASN A 99 4.41 -17.26 -11.72
C ASN A 99 4.12 -16.36 -10.51
N MET A 100 4.25 -16.91 -9.31
CA MET A 100 3.89 -16.24 -8.06
C MET A 100 4.86 -15.14 -7.66
N SER A 101 6.06 -15.07 -8.24
CA SER A 101 6.97 -13.96 -7.99
C SER A 101 6.51 -12.64 -8.61
N LEU A 102 5.58 -12.68 -9.56
CA LEU A 102 4.97 -11.50 -10.19
C LEU A 102 3.68 -11.06 -9.47
N VAL A 103 3.24 -11.82 -8.47
CA VAL A 103 2.16 -11.46 -7.56
C VAL A 103 2.76 -10.79 -6.33
N SER A 104 2.46 -9.52 -6.11
CA SER A 104 3.18 -8.67 -5.14
C SER A 104 3.21 -9.22 -3.71
N ASP A 105 2.17 -9.93 -3.29
CA ASP A 105 1.98 -10.37 -1.91
C ASP A 105 2.02 -11.89 -1.71
N ALA A 106 2.10 -12.68 -2.77
CA ALA A 106 2.16 -14.12 -2.64
C ALA A 106 3.54 -14.60 -2.13
N PRO A 107 3.61 -15.41 -1.07
CA PRO A 107 4.86 -16.04 -0.65
C PRO A 107 5.23 -17.17 -1.62
N TYR A 108 6.51 -17.30 -1.96
CA TYR A 108 7.05 -18.36 -2.83
C TYR A 108 8.50 -18.68 -2.46
N LYS A 109 8.94 -19.92 -2.67
CA LYS A 109 10.30 -20.39 -2.35
C LYS A 109 11.23 -20.19 -3.53
N GLU A 110 12.00 -19.10 -3.48
CA GLU A 110 13.02 -18.81 -4.50
C GLU A 110 13.91 -17.66 -4.00
N TRP A 111 15.12 -17.48 -4.58
CA TRP A 111 16.12 -16.50 -4.12
C TRP A 111 15.59 -15.07 -3.98
N SER A 112 14.72 -14.64 -4.90
CA SER A 112 14.20 -13.27 -4.90
C SER A 112 13.26 -12.95 -3.72
N THR A 113 12.77 -13.98 -3.03
CA THR A 113 11.94 -13.81 -1.82
C THR A 113 12.70 -13.11 -0.69
N ILE A 114 14.04 -13.18 -0.66
CA ILE A 114 14.85 -12.49 0.36
C ILE A 114 14.62 -10.97 0.34
N PHE A 115 14.26 -10.40 -0.82
CA PHE A 115 13.95 -8.98 -0.97
C PHE A 115 12.51 -8.62 -0.59
N ARG A 116 11.74 -9.60 -0.08
CA ARG A 116 10.37 -9.46 0.43
C ARG A 116 10.30 -9.84 1.91
N PRO A 117 10.91 -9.05 2.82
CA PRO A 117 11.06 -9.42 4.23
C PRO A 117 9.73 -9.70 4.93
N GLN A 118 8.64 -9.06 4.50
CA GLN A 118 7.29 -9.29 5.01
C GLN A 118 6.79 -10.73 4.78
N ASN A 119 7.35 -11.45 3.80
CA ASN A 119 6.94 -12.82 3.47
C ASN A 119 7.86 -13.90 4.07
N LEU A 120 9.01 -13.54 4.64
CA LEU A 120 9.99 -14.52 5.14
C LEU A 120 9.45 -15.36 6.30
N ALA A 121 8.57 -14.79 7.10
CA ALA A 121 7.94 -15.49 8.22
C ALA A 121 7.17 -16.75 7.80
N PHE A 122 6.59 -16.79 6.58
CA PHE A 122 5.87 -17.95 6.07
C PHE A 122 6.72 -19.23 5.93
N PHE A 123 8.05 -19.09 5.91
CA PHE A 123 8.99 -20.21 5.77
C PHE A 123 9.62 -20.64 7.11
N ILE A 124 9.37 -19.87 8.19
CA ILE A 124 10.08 -20.03 9.47
C ILE A 124 9.11 -20.39 10.60
N ILE A 125 7.92 -19.76 10.62
CA ILE A 125 6.92 -19.94 11.70
C ILE A 125 5.57 -20.42 11.13
N PRO A 126 4.69 -21.01 11.99
CA PRO A 126 3.39 -21.46 11.54
C PRO A 126 2.56 -20.37 10.88
N PHE A 127 1.71 -20.75 9.93
CA PHE A 127 1.03 -19.87 8.98
C PHE A 127 0.27 -18.70 9.59
N GLU A 128 -0.53 -18.92 10.63
CA GLU A 128 -1.30 -17.84 11.26
C GLU A 128 -0.42 -16.80 11.98
N PHE A 129 0.71 -17.26 12.57
CA PHE A 129 1.72 -16.34 13.12
C PHE A 129 2.40 -15.53 11.99
N ALA A 130 2.68 -16.18 10.86
CA ALA A 130 3.29 -15.51 9.72
C ALA A 130 2.36 -14.47 9.10
N LEU A 131 1.05 -14.72 9.02
CA LEU A 131 0.04 -13.75 8.60
C LEU A 131 0.01 -12.54 9.56
N ALA A 132 -0.03 -12.79 10.86
CA ALA A 132 0.00 -11.73 11.87
C ALA A 132 1.31 -10.93 11.78
N PHE A 133 2.46 -11.61 11.66
CA PHE A 133 3.75 -10.97 11.45
C PHE A 133 3.73 -10.07 10.21
N LYS A 134 3.31 -10.57 9.05
CA LYS A 134 3.23 -9.80 7.80
C LYS A 134 2.40 -8.54 8.00
N TRP A 135 1.23 -8.66 8.64
CA TRP A 135 0.34 -7.52 8.85
C TRP A 135 1.00 -6.43 9.71
N TRP A 136 1.51 -6.79 10.90
CA TRP A 136 2.15 -5.82 11.82
C TRP A 136 3.51 -5.34 11.32
N PHE A 137 4.25 -6.15 10.54
CA PHE A 137 5.51 -5.77 9.95
C PHE A 137 5.36 -4.54 9.02
N LEU A 138 4.27 -4.47 8.25
CA LEU A 138 3.99 -3.34 7.38
C LEU A 138 3.87 -2.05 8.21
N LEU A 139 3.06 -2.03 9.25
CA LEU A 139 2.88 -0.85 10.11
C LEU A 139 4.15 -0.53 10.89
N ALA A 140 4.82 -1.53 11.45
CA ALA A 140 6.05 -1.34 12.20
C ALA A 140 7.17 -0.75 11.34
N SER A 141 7.36 -1.27 10.12
CA SER A 141 8.38 -0.77 9.19
C SER A 141 8.09 0.67 8.75
N LEU A 142 6.81 1.04 8.55
CA LEU A 142 6.41 2.40 8.23
C LEU A 142 6.69 3.35 9.40
N LEU A 143 6.27 2.98 10.61
CA LEU A 143 6.53 3.75 11.84
C LEU A 143 8.04 3.99 12.04
N LEU A 144 8.84 2.93 11.92
CA LEU A 144 10.29 3.02 12.10
C LEU A 144 10.96 3.85 11.01
N SER A 145 10.57 3.67 9.75
CA SER A 145 11.17 4.42 8.64
C SER A 145 10.91 5.93 8.76
N ILE A 146 9.68 6.35 9.05
CA ILE A 146 9.34 7.77 9.26
C ILE A 146 10.03 8.31 10.52
N TYR A 147 10.12 7.54 11.60
CA TYR A 147 10.84 7.93 12.81
C TYR A 147 12.31 8.25 12.51
N PHE A 148 13.02 7.37 11.82
CA PHE A 148 14.43 7.61 11.47
C PHE A 148 14.61 8.74 10.46
N LEU A 149 13.66 8.90 9.51
CA LEU A 149 13.62 10.04 8.61
C LEU A 149 13.47 11.37 9.39
N ALA A 150 12.55 11.40 10.35
CA ALA A 150 12.34 12.56 11.21
C ALA A 150 13.61 12.88 12.03
N LEU A 151 14.28 11.89 12.60
CA LEU A 151 15.53 12.08 13.34
C LEU A 151 16.69 12.60 12.46
N LYS A 152 16.68 12.30 11.16
CA LYS A 152 17.66 12.83 10.23
C LYS A 152 17.59 14.36 10.12
N PHE A 153 16.37 14.91 10.13
CA PHE A 153 16.14 16.36 10.05
C PHE A 153 16.00 17.04 11.43
N LEU A 154 15.64 16.27 12.45
CA LEU A 154 15.42 16.74 13.83
C LEU A 154 16.31 15.96 14.82
N PRO A 155 17.64 16.09 14.75
CA PRO A 155 18.53 15.32 15.62
C PRO A 155 18.26 15.62 17.10
N GLY A 156 18.19 14.58 17.93
CA GLY A 156 17.91 14.69 19.37
C GLY A 156 16.47 15.00 19.76
N LYS A 157 15.54 15.18 18.79
CA LYS A 157 14.13 15.48 19.05
C LYS A 157 13.26 14.22 19.00
N TYR A 158 13.57 13.22 19.85
CA TYR A 158 12.98 11.89 19.82
C TYR A 158 11.45 11.89 19.92
N SER A 159 10.86 12.70 20.82
CA SER A 159 9.41 12.78 20.99
C SER A 159 8.71 13.42 19.77
N LEU A 160 9.33 14.41 19.12
CA LEU A 160 8.77 14.97 17.88
C LEU A 160 8.84 13.96 16.75
N ALA A 161 9.93 13.19 16.65
CA ALA A 161 10.09 12.14 15.67
C ALA A 161 9.06 11.01 15.84
N SER A 162 8.75 10.61 17.10
CA SER A 162 7.71 9.62 17.39
C SER A 162 6.32 10.12 16.98
N LEU A 163 5.98 11.38 17.34
CA LEU A 163 4.68 11.95 16.96
C LEU A 163 4.55 12.12 15.44
N LEU A 164 5.59 12.56 14.74
CA LEU A 164 5.61 12.63 13.28
C LEU A 164 5.46 11.25 12.64
N SER A 165 6.07 10.23 13.23
CA SER A 165 5.91 8.85 12.78
C SER A 165 4.45 8.38 12.91
N ILE A 166 3.77 8.69 14.01
CA ILE A 166 2.35 8.38 14.20
C ILE A 166 1.51 9.14 13.18
N VAL A 167 1.69 10.45 13.03
CA VAL A 167 0.95 11.28 12.06
C VAL A 167 1.11 10.76 10.63
N GLY A 168 2.32 10.34 10.25
CA GLY A 168 2.61 9.83 8.90
C GLY A 168 2.11 8.41 8.64
N SER A 169 2.00 7.59 9.68
CA SER A 169 1.60 6.19 9.54
C SER A 169 0.10 5.97 9.73
N PHE A 170 -0.53 6.69 10.66
CA PHE A 170 -1.96 6.60 10.92
C PHE A 170 -2.73 7.60 10.06
N THR A 171 -2.76 7.34 8.75
CA THR A 171 -3.55 8.14 7.80
C THR A 171 -4.66 7.28 7.21
N PRO A 172 -5.85 7.85 6.92
CA PRO A 172 -6.95 7.11 6.32
C PRO A 172 -6.53 6.41 5.02
N PHE A 173 -5.72 7.07 4.18
CA PHE A 173 -5.22 6.46 2.96
C PHE A 173 -4.45 5.16 3.23
N ILE A 174 -3.51 5.15 4.17
CA ILE A 174 -2.72 3.96 4.51
C ILE A 174 -3.62 2.85 5.05
N PHE A 175 -4.60 3.17 5.89
CA PHE A 175 -5.46 2.17 6.51
C PHE A 175 -6.53 1.61 5.56
N TRP A 176 -7.03 2.40 4.61
CA TRP A 176 -7.90 1.90 3.55
C TRP A 176 -7.15 1.10 2.49
N TRP A 177 -5.89 1.48 2.20
CA TRP A 177 -5.00 0.80 1.27
C TRP A 177 -3.93 -0.02 2.00
N TYR A 178 -4.34 -0.74 3.06
CA TYR A 178 -3.42 -1.49 3.90
C TYR A 178 -2.91 -2.74 3.19
N GLN A 179 -1.95 -2.56 2.30
CA GLN A 179 -1.33 -3.60 1.46
C GLN A 179 0.17 -3.37 1.37
N THR A 180 0.91 -4.43 1.04
CA THR A 180 2.37 -4.38 0.86
C THR A 180 2.77 -3.35 -0.19
N ILE A 181 2.09 -3.34 -1.36
CA ILE A 181 2.40 -2.41 -2.45
C ILE A 181 2.29 -0.93 -2.06
N THR A 182 1.41 -0.61 -1.14
CA THR A 182 1.20 0.75 -0.64
C THR A 182 2.26 1.12 0.39
N ILE A 183 2.32 0.35 1.47
CA ILE A 183 3.14 0.68 2.65
C ILE A 183 4.62 0.52 2.34
N MET A 184 5.02 -0.59 1.72
CA MET A 184 6.42 -0.84 1.42
C MET A 184 6.98 0.08 0.33
N SER A 185 6.13 0.68 -0.53
CA SER A 185 6.59 1.74 -1.44
C SER A 185 7.18 2.93 -0.68
N ILE A 186 6.50 3.39 0.38
CA ILE A 186 7.02 4.48 1.23
C ILE A 186 8.22 4.00 2.04
N VAL A 187 8.13 2.82 2.67
CA VAL A 187 9.20 2.28 3.51
C VAL A 187 10.51 2.18 2.74
N TRP A 188 10.50 1.52 1.58
CA TRP A 188 11.69 1.40 0.74
C TRP A 188 12.18 2.75 0.22
N GLY A 189 11.25 3.64 -0.19
CA GLY A 189 11.60 5.00 -0.59
C GLY A 189 12.37 5.77 0.50
N ILE A 190 11.92 5.67 1.76
CA ILE A 190 12.60 6.29 2.91
C ILE A 190 13.95 5.62 3.18
N VAL A 191 14.02 4.29 3.15
CA VAL A 191 15.27 3.54 3.39
C VAL A 191 16.31 3.90 2.33
N ILE A 192 15.92 3.94 1.04
CA ILE A 192 16.78 4.38 -0.07
C ILE A 192 17.27 5.81 0.18
N LEU A 193 16.37 6.75 0.52
CA LEU A 193 16.72 8.15 0.78
C LEU A 193 17.71 8.27 1.93
N LEU A 194 17.44 7.65 3.07
CA LEU A 194 18.30 7.70 4.26
C LEU A 194 19.67 7.08 4.00
N THR A 195 19.71 5.94 3.33
CA THR A 195 20.95 5.22 3.00
C THR A 195 21.79 6.02 2.02
N ALA A 196 21.17 6.59 0.97
CA ALA A 196 21.86 7.45 0.01
C ALA A 196 22.42 8.72 0.68
N MET A 197 21.61 9.39 1.55
CA MET A 197 22.08 10.55 2.32
C MET A 197 23.27 10.19 3.21
N ARG A 198 23.27 9.01 3.85
CA ARG A 198 24.36 8.55 4.70
C ARG A 198 25.63 8.25 3.90
N LEU A 199 25.48 7.62 2.73
CA LEU A 199 26.62 7.35 1.84
C LEU A 199 27.35 8.62 1.45
N ILE A 200 26.63 9.69 1.05
CA ILE A 200 27.26 10.94 0.64
C ILE A 200 27.86 11.75 1.79
N GLU A 201 27.41 11.53 3.03
CA GLU A 201 28.02 12.15 4.22
C GLU A 201 29.41 11.57 4.56
N HIS A 202 29.69 10.38 4.09
CA HIS A 202 30.97 9.66 4.30
C HIS A 202 31.36 9.60 5.79
N ARG A 203 30.39 9.31 6.66
CA ARG A 203 30.61 9.15 8.11
C ARG A 203 30.41 7.70 8.50
N PRO A 204 31.27 7.14 9.37
CA PRO A 204 31.09 5.78 9.85
C PRO A 204 29.78 5.64 10.62
N LEU A 205 29.22 4.43 10.61
CA LEU A 205 28.11 4.08 11.49
C LEU A 205 28.57 4.20 12.94
N SER A 206 27.73 4.67 13.83
CA SER A 206 28.10 5.02 15.20
C SER A 206 28.77 3.88 15.97
N PHE A 207 28.33 2.63 15.74
CA PHE A 207 28.93 1.45 16.36
C PHE A 207 30.26 1.01 15.75
N LEU A 208 30.62 1.54 14.56
CA LEU A 208 31.89 1.29 13.88
C LEU A 208 32.87 2.46 13.98
N ALA A 209 32.48 3.57 14.60
CA ALA A 209 33.27 4.81 14.62
C ALA A 209 34.66 4.63 15.28
N ASN A 210 34.80 3.69 16.21
CA ASN A 210 36.04 3.43 16.94
C ASN A 210 36.93 2.34 16.30
N TYR A 211 36.48 1.72 15.18
CA TYR A 211 37.23 0.67 14.52
C TYR A 211 38.16 1.22 13.43
N LYS A 212 39.39 0.70 13.33
CA LYS A 212 40.45 1.14 12.40
C LYS A 212 40.04 1.16 10.91
N ARG A 213 39.01 0.32 10.52
CA ARG A 213 38.41 0.26 9.18
C ARG A 213 36.92 0.56 9.19
N GLY A 214 36.44 1.26 10.22
CA GLY A 214 35.01 1.54 10.42
C GLY A 214 34.36 2.28 9.26
N ASP A 215 35.07 3.16 8.59
CA ASP A 215 34.59 3.89 7.41
C ASP A 215 34.29 2.96 6.23
N ILE A 216 35.22 2.03 5.93
CA ILE A 216 35.08 1.10 4.80
C ILE A 216 33.93 0.13 5.06
N ILE A 217 33.90 -0.48 6.26
CA ILE A 217 32.83 -1.41 6.65
C ILE A 217 31.47 -0.70 6.60
N SER A 218 31.40 0.55 7.08
CA SER A 218 30.18 1.34 7.01
C SER A 218 29.72 1.60 5.58
N GLN A 219 30.63 1.92 4.67
CA GLN A 219 30.32 2.13 3.25
C GLN A 219 29.81 0.82 2.61
N LEU A 220 30.41 -0.32 2.90
CA LEU A 220 29.97 -1.62 2.41
C LEU A 220 28.57 -1.99 2.93
N MET A 221 28.30 -1.80 4.23
CA MET A 221 26.99 -2.06 4.83
C MET A 221 25.91 -1.16 4.25
N LEU A 222 26.21 0.13 4.07
CA LEU A 222 25.29 1.09 3.47
C LEU A 222 25.04 0.76 1.98
N SER A 223 26.09 0.35 1.24
CA SER A 223 25.93 -0.09 -0.15
C SER A 223 25.05 -1.33 -0.25
N GLY A 224 25.29 -2.34 0.59
CA GLY A 224 24.45 -3.54 0.67
C GLY A 224 22.99 -3.21 1.02
N SER A 225 22.78 -2.30 1.98
CA SER A 225 21.44 -1.82 2.34
C SER A 225 20.77 -1.07 1.19
N LEU A 226 21.52 -0.27 0.43
CA LEU A 226 21.00 0.43 -0.75
C LEU A 226 20.60 -0.55 -1.86
N ILE A 227 21.47 -1.51 -2.18
CA ILE A 227 21.19 -2.56 -3.17
C ILE A 227 19.93 -3.33 -2.76
N TYR A 228 19.88 -3.80 -1.52
CA TYR A 228 18.74 -4.54 -0.97
C TYR A 228 17.43 -3.76 -1.08
N SER A 229 17.44 -2.47 -0.67
CA SER A 229 16.25 -1.63 -0.70
C SER A 229 15.81 -1.24 -2.12
N LEU A 230 16.74 -1.01 -3.05
CA LEU A 230 16.42 -0.75 -4.46
C LEU A 230 15.78 -1.96 -5.12
N VAL A 231 16.34 -3.17 -4.89
CA VAL A 231 15.74 -4.41 -5.40
C VAL A 231 14.38 -4.66 -4.75
N GLY A 232 14.27 -4.56 -3.41
CA GLY A 232 13.01 -4.72 -2.70
C GLY A 232 11.93 -3.74 -3.17
N PHE A 233 12.30 -2.49 -3.44
CA PHE A 233 11.41 -1.50 -4.02
C PHE A 233 10.95 -1.90 -5.42
N ALA A 234 11.86 -2.29 -6.31
CA ALA A 234 11.52 -2.69 -7.67
C ALA A 234 10.59 -3.92 -7.71
N LEU A 235 10.81 -4.90 -6.80
CA LEU A 235 10.02 -6.12 -6.72
C LEU A 235 8.61 -5.95 -6.12
N LEU A 236 8.18 -4.74 -5.77
CA LEU A 236 6.78 -4.44 -5.47
C LEU A 236 5.90 -4.52 -6.71
N LEU A 237 6.47 -4.27 -7.91
CA LEU A 237 5.82 -4.44 -9.21
C LEU A 237 4.50 -3.67 -9.37
N TYR A 238 4.37 -2.51 -8.73
CA TYR A 238 3.18 -1.66 -8.83
C TYR A 238 3.54 -0.20 -9.14
N PRO A 239 3.81 0.13 -10.42
CA PRO A 239 4.29 1.46 -10.85
C PRO A 239 3.44 2.61 -10.35
N ALA A 240 2.12 2.45 -10.26
CA ALA A 240 1.20 3.50 -9.85
C ALA A 240 1.49 4.09 -8.46
N PHE A 241 2.04 3.30 -7.53
CA PHE A 241 2.50 3.79 -6.22
C PHE A 241 4.00 4.09 -6.19
N GLN A 242 4.79 3.37 -6.97
CA GLN A 242 6.25 3.52 -6.98
C GLN A 242 6.70 4.83 -7.62
N ILE A 243 6.08 5.24 -8.73
CA ILE A 243 6.48 6.42 -9.49
C ILE A 243 6.41 7.71 -8.66
N PRO A 244 5.29 8.04 -7.96
CA PRO A 244 5.24 9.22 -7.11
C PRO A 244 6.34 9.23 -6.03
N VAL A 245 6.63 8.07 -5.44
CA VAL A 245 7.67 7.93 -4.41
C VAL A 245 9.06 8.15 -5.01
N VAL A 246 9.35 7.58 -6.19
CA VAL A 246 10.64 7.78 -6.88
C VAL A 246 10.88 9.25 -7.21
N ILE A 247 9.88 9.93 -7.77
CA ILE A 247 9.99 11.36 -8.11
C ILE A 247 10.34 12.18 -6.88
N MET A 248 9.62 11.97 -5.80
CA MET A 248 9.83 12.70 -4.57
C MET A 248 11.18 12.36 -3.92
N VAL A 249 11.52 11.08 -3.77
CA VAL A 249 12.80 10.64 -3.19
C VAL A 249 13.97 11.16 -4.01
N GLY A 250 13.87 11.10 -5.35
CA GLY A 250 14.89 11.60 -6.27
C GLY A 250 15.11 13.10 -6.14
N LEU A 251 14.03 13.90 -6.15
CA LEU A 251 14.11 15.35 -6.01
C LEU A 251 14.65 15.78 -4.64
N VAL A 252 14.16 15.17 -3.55
CA VAL A 252 14.63 15.46 -2.19
C VAL A 252 16.09 15.06 -2.00
N PHE A 253 16.50 13.90 -2.54
CA PHE A 253 17.90 13.49 -2.52
C PHE A 253 18.78 14.46 -3.32
N LEU A 254 18.34 14.89 -4.52
CA LEU A 254 19.06 15.89 -5.32
C LEU A 254 19.23 17.22 -4.55
N GLY A 255 18.15 17.70 -3.92
CA GLY A 255 18.23 18.90 -3.08
C GLY A 255 19.22 18.75 -1.92
N TYR A 256 19.21 17.60 -1.26
CA TYR A 256 20.14 17.28 -0.18
C TYR A 256 21.60 17.18 -0.69
N TYR A 257 21.81 16.58 -1.85
CA TYR A 257 23.12 16.49 -2.50
C TYR A 257 23.69 17.87 -2.83
N ILE A 258 22.87 18.75 -3.44
CA ILE A 258 23.28 20.13 -3.76
C ILE A 258 23.64 20.90 -2.48
N ASN A 259 22.83 20.79 -1.43
CA ASN A 259 23.14 21.42 -0.14
C ASN A 259 24.46 20.92 0.45
N THR A 260 24.70 19.61 0.36
CA THR A 260 25.95 19.00 0.83
C THR A 260 27.14 19.49 0.01
N TRP A 261 27.03 19.46 -1.32
CA TRP A 261 28.07 19.90 -2.23
C TRP A 261 28.47 21.38 -2.02
N LYS A 262 27.49 22.27 -1.80
CA LYS A 262 27.74 23.69 -1.53
C LYS A 262 28.47 23.98 -0.21
N LYS A 263 28.33 23.11 0.79
CA LYS A 263 28.98 23.23 2.10
C LYS A 263 30.41 22.71 2.11
N LEU A 264 30.83 21.95 1.11
CA LEU A 264 32.13 21.30 1.08
C LEU A 264 33.22 22.17 0.43
N THR A 265 34.45 22.11 1.01
CA THR A 265 35.65 22.67 0.40
C THR A 265 36.14 21.82 -0.78
N LYS A 266 37.05 22.35 -1.62
CA LYS A 266 37.63 21.58 -2.75
C LYS A 266 38.21 20.21 -2.31
N LYS A 267 38.93 20.20 -1.16
CA LYS A 267 39.56 18.96 -0.61
C LYS A 267 38.51 17.92 -0.17
N THR A 268 37.40 18.33 0.42
CA THR A 268 36.34 17.43 0.91
C THR A 268 35.38 16.99 -0.19
N ARG A 269 35.30 17.73 -1.31
CA ARG A 269 34.52 17.32 -2.50
C ARG A 269 34.98 16.00 -3.14
N LYS A 270 36.32 15.70 -3.05
CA LYS A 270 36.85 14.40 -3.52
C LYS A 270 36.13 13.21 -2.83
N ARG A 271 35.87 13.31 -1.53
CA ARG A 271 35.14 12.28 -0.77
C ARG A 271 33.70 12.15 -1.26
N LEU A 272 33.03 13.26 -1.56
CA LEU A 272 31.67 13.23 -2.11
C LEU A 272 31.64 12.53 -3.47
N TYR A 273 32.61 12.77 -4.36
CA TYR A 273 32.69 12.08 -5.65
C TYR A 273 32.90 10.57 -5.49
N ILE A 274 33.75 10.14 -4.54
CA ILE A 274 33.92 8.72 -4.21
C ILE A 274 32.59 8.12 -3.73
N SER A 275 31.89 8.79 -2.80
CA SER A 275 30.59 8.31 -2.31
C SER A 275 29.54 8.27 -3.42
N THR A 276 29.58 9.23 -4.35
CA THR A 276 28.68 9.23 -5.54
C THR A 276 29.00 8.05 -6.46
N ALA A 277 30.27 7.73 -6.67
CA ALA A 277 30.66 6.55 -7.44
C ALA A 277 30.20 5.25 -6.75
N VAL A 278 30.32 5.15 -5.41
CA VAL A 278 29.81 4.01 -4.63
C VAL A 278 28.29 3.89 -4.76
N LEU A 279 27.57 5.02 -4.69
CA LEU A 279 26.13 5.05 -4.87
C LEU A 279 25.72 4.58 -6.29
N ALA A 280 26.39 5.09 -7.32
CA ALA A 280 26.17 4.69 -8.71
C ALA A 280 26.48 3.21 -8.92
N GLY A 281 27.61 2.71 -8.39
CA GLY A 281 27.96 1.29 -8.43
C GLY A 281 26.93 0.40 -7.73
N SER A 282 26.43 0.83 -6.57
CA SER A 282 25.35 0.11 -5.86
C SER A 282 24.07 0.06 -6.69
N ALA A 283 23.70 1.18 -7.35
CA ALA A 283 22.55 1.21 -8.24
C ALA A 283 22.72 0.29 -9.45
N LEU A 284 23.90 0.25 -10.05
CA LEU A 284 24.20 -0.68 -11.17
C LEU A 284 24.10 -2.14 -10.75
N VAL A 285 24.60 -2.51 -9.57
CA VAL A 285 24.44 -3.87 -9.03
C VAL A 285 22.96 -4.21 -8.81
N ALA A 286 22.18 -3.28 -8.25
CA ALA A 286 20.75 -3.47 -8.07
C ALA A 286 20.03 -3.66 -9.42
N ILE A 287 20.36 -2.85 -10.43
CA ILE A 287 19.84 -2.99 -11.80
C ILE A 287 20.20 -4.37 -12.38
N GLY A 288 21.42 -4.86 -12.15
CA GLY A 288 21.84 -6.20 -12.58
C GLY A 288 20.98 -7.30 -11.94
N ILE A 289 20.73 -7.23 -10.63
CA ILE A 289 19.87 -8.19 -9.92
C ILE A 289 18.42 -8.12 -10.43
N ILE A 290 17.89 -6.93 -10.64
CA ILE A 290 16.54 -6.73 -11.20
C ILE A 290 16.50 -7.26 -12.63
N GLY A 291 17.54 -7.03 -13.42
CA GLY A 291 17.68 -7.55 -14.79
C GLY A 291 17.62 -9.08 -14.81
N ILE A 292 18.36 -9.76 -13.94
CA ILE A 292 18.33 -11.23 -13.79
C ILE A 292 16.91 -11.70 -13.41
N PHE A 293 16.26 -11.00 -12.45
CA PHE A 293 14.87 -11.31 -12.07
C PHE A 293 13.91 -11.22 -13.26
N LEU A 294 14.00 -10.16 -14.08
CA LEU A 294 13.10 -9.95 -15.21
C LEU A 294 13.40 -10.94 -16.37
N ILE A 295 14.68 -11.18 -16.68
CA ILE A 295 15.08 -12.09 -17.76
C ILE A 295 14.64 -13.52 -17.48
N THR A 296 14.79 -13.99 -16.24
CA THR A 296 14.36 -15.35 -15.84
C THR A 296 12.83 -15.53 -15.83
N ARG A 297 12.07 -14.46 -16.03
CA ARG A 297 10.59 -14.42 -16.03
C ARG A 297 10.02 -13.71 -17.27
N LEU A 298 10.82 -13.67 -18.34
CA LEU A 298 10.56 -12.81 -19.49
C LEU A 298 9.20 -13.07 -20.13
N ASP A 299 8.78 -14.32 -20.23
CA ASP A 299 7.50 -14.69 -20.86
C ASP A 299 6.31 -14.17 -20.05
N ALA A 300 6.35 -14.33 -18.72
CA ALA A 300 5.30 -13.80 -17.84
C ALA A 300 5.30 -12.26 -17.79
N VAL A 301 6.49 -11.63 -17.79
CA VAL A 301 6.63 -10.16 -17.85
C VAL A 301 6.07 -9.62 -19.16
N ARG A 302 6.38 -10.26 -20.30
CA ARG A 302 5.81 -9.91 -21.62
C ARG A 302 4.29 -10.12 -21.65
N ALA A 303 3.79 -11.19 -21.02
CA ALA A 303 2.37 -11.44 -20.94
C ALA A 303 1.64 -10.32 -20.18
N ILE A 304 2.20 -9.84 -19.05
CA ILE A 304 1.64 -8.74 -18.26
C ILE A 304 1.73 -7.40 -19.01
N SER A 305 2.92 -7.04 -19.53
CA SER A 305 3.13 -5.77 -20.21
C SER A 305 2.36 -5.65 -21.53
N GLY A 306 2.06 -6.77 -22.18
CA GLY A 306 1.25 -6.84 -23.39
C GLY A 306 -0.25 -6.96 -23.17
N THR A 307 -0.75 -6.73 -21.94
CA THR A 307 -2.19 -6.71 -21.65
C THR A 307 -2.82 -5.36 -22.02
N ASP A 308 -4.11 -5.39 -22.36
CA ASP A 308 -4.90 -4.16 -22.55
C ASP A 308 -5.15 -3.46 -21.21
N TYR A 309 -5.23 -4.24 -20.11
CA TYR A 309 -5.33 -3.76 -18.74
C TYR A 309 -4.55 -4.71 -17.80
N PRO A 310 -3.61 -4.22 -16.99
CA PRO A 310 -3.17 -2.84 -16.84
C PRO A 310 -2.04 -2.40 -17.81
N GLY A 311 -1.55 -3.27 -18.71
CA GLY A 311 -0.35 -3.05 -19.53
C GLY A 311 -0.41 -1.81 -20.42
N ALA A 312 -1.50 -1.63 -21.19
CA ALA A 312 -1.70 -0.49 -22.07
C ALA A 312 -2.37 0.72 -21.37
N ARG A 313 -2.44 0.73 -20.05
CA ARG A 313 -3.11 1.80 -19.32
C ARG A 313 -2.44 3.14 -19.55
N PHE A 314 -3.23 4.13 -19.95
CA PHE A 314 -2.83 5.53 -20.05
C PHE A 314 -3.80 6.41 -19.26
N VAL A 315 -3.27 7.15 -18.28
CA VAL A 315 -4.05 8.08 -17.45
C VAL A 315 -3.87 9.49 -17.94
N HIS A 316 -4.96 10.14 -18.35
CA HIS A 316 -4.97 11.54 -18.72
C HIS A 316 -4.90 12.43 -17.48
N SER A 317 -4.02 13.44 -17.53
CA SER A 317 -3.92 14.48 -16.49
C SER A 317 -4.95 15.57 -16.69
N GLY A 318 -5.21 16.36 -15.63
CA GLY A 318 -6.00 17.58 -15.70
C GLY A 318 -7.51 17.40 -15.67
N THR A 319 -7.99 16.20 -15.36
CA THR A 319 -9.43 15.88 -15.27
C THR A 319 -9.80 15.21 -13.94
N PRO A 320 -9.51 15.83 -12.78
CA PRO A 320 -9.91 15.25 -11.51
C PRO A 320 -11.44 15.24 -11.40
N SER A 321 -12.00 14.12 -10.95
CA SER A 321 -13.41 14.04 -10.60
C SER A 321 -13.71 14.86 -9.34
N GLN A 322 -14.98 15.13 -9.07
CA GLN A 322 -15.37 15.78 -7.81
C GLN A 322 -14.95 14.95 -6.59
N ALA A 323 -15.02 13.63 -6.70
CA ALA A 323 -14.54 12.69 -5.68
C ALA A 323 -13.04 12.85 -5.43
N ASP A 324 -12.22 12.96 -6.49
CA ASP A 324 -10.78 13.19 -6.36
C ASP A 324 -10.47 14.50 -5.64
N LEU A 325 -11.21 15.57 -5.95
CA LEU A 325 -11.03 16.89 -5.30
C LEU A 325 -11.35 16.84 -3.80
N ILE A 326 -12.37 16.10 -3.40
CA ILE A 326 -12.73 15.87 -1.99
C ILE A 326 -11.55 15.17 -1.29
N GLY A 327 -11.00 14.09 -1.88
CA GLY A 327 -9.84 13.40 -1.36
C GLY A 327 -8.62 14.31 -1.25
N LEU A 328 -8.35 15.14 -2.27
CA LEU A 328 -7.24 16.10 -2.28
C LEU A 328 -7.32 17.17 -1.19
N ALA A 329 -8.52 17.51 -0.74
CA ALA A 329 -8.72 18.48 0.33
C ALA A 329 -8.48 17.92 1.73
N GLY A 330 -8.01 16.64 1.85
CA GLY A 330 -7.72 16.00 3.12
C GLY A 330 -8.95 15.59 3.90
N TYR A 331 -10.10 15.52 3.22
CA TYR A 331 -11.29 14.99 3.85
C TYR A 331 -11.07 13.54 4.26
N SER A 332 -11.31 13.27 5.52
CA SER A 332 -11.24 11.92 6.07
C SER A 332 -12.59 11.56 6.67
N GLN A 333 -13.04 10.38 6.32
CA GLN A 333 -14.28 9.86 6.86
C GLN A 333 -14.04 9.34 8.27
N TYR A 334 -14.68 9.99 9.24
CA TYR A 334 -14.58 9.63 10.66
C TYR A 334 -15.70 8.68 11.11
N ARG A 335 -16.73 8.54 10.30
CA ARG A 335 -17.77 7.53 10.49
C ARG A 335 -17.56 6.45 9.45
N LEU A 336 -17.51 5.23 9.94
CA LEU A 336 -17.40 4.07 9.09
C LEU A 336 -18.81 3.68 8.64
N GLN A 337 -19.05 3.84 7.35
CA GLN A 337 -20.25 3.31 6.70
C GLN A 337 -19.88 2.00 6.00
N ASP A 338 -20.84 1.11 5.94
CA ASP A 338 -20.71 -0.11 5.19
C ASP A 338 -20.60 0.23 3.69
N ASN A 339 -19.60 -0.31 2.99
CA ASN A 339 -19.41 -0.06 1.55
C ASN A 339 -20.64 -0.47 0.71
N SER A 340 -21.50 -1.34 1.23
CA SER A 340 -22.72 -1.78 0.58
C SER A 340 -23.75 -0.66 0.38
N SER A 341 -23.73 0.38 1.22
CA SER A 341 -24.69 1.51 1.14
C SER A 341 -24.27 2.57 0.10
N ILE A 342 -23.06 2.49 -0.45
CA ILE A 342 -22.48 3.51 -1.34
C ILE A 342 -22.68 3.14 -2.82
N GLY A 343 -23.16 1.93 -3.12
CA GLY A 343 -23.28 1.37 -4.48
C GLY A 343 -24.35 1.99 -5.39
N SER A 344 -25.15 2.94 -4.93
CA SER A 344 -26.28 3.52 -5.72
C SER A 344 -26.06 4.96 -6.19
N ILE A 345 -24.79 5.39 -6.36
CA ILE A 345 -24.49 6.78 -6.66
C ILE A 345 -24.35 6.99 -8.16
N ASP A 346 -24.91 8.13 -8.58
CA ASP A 346 -24.90 8.65 -9.93
C ASP A 346 -23.52 8.46 -10.61
N PRO A 347 -23.42 7.62 -11.64
CA PRO A 347 -22.16 7.35 -12.34
C PRO A 347 -21.48 8.62 -12.90
N SER A 348 -22.27 9.69 -13.15
CA SER A 348 -21.76 10.98 -13.63
C SER A 348 -20.91 11.71 -12.59
N LYS A 349 -21.05 11.39 -11.31
CA LYS A 349 -20.30 12.00 -10.19
C LYS A 349 -19.05 11.26 -9.77
N GLY A 350 -18.77 10.12 -10.40
CA GLY A 350 -17.65 9.25 -10.05
C GLY A 350 -18.00 8.21 -8.98
N SER A 351 -17.22 7.14 -8.91
CA SER A 351 -17.41 6.08 -7.90
C SER A 351 -17.07 6.60 -6.51
N ILE A 352 -18.00 6.53 -5.57
CA ILE A 352 -17.74 6.80 -4.16
C ILE A 352 -17.36 5.51 -3.46
N ASN A 353 -16.20 5.00 -3.77
CA ASN A 353 -15.54 3.97 -2.98
C ASN A 353 -14.72 4.65 -1.89
N GLN A 354 -14.94 4.31 -0.62
CA GLN A 354 -14.21 4.91 0.51
C GLN A 354 -12.68 4.76 0.38
N SER A 355 -12.22 3.64 -0.14
CA SER A 355 -10.78 3.43 -0.36
C SER A 355 -10.22 4.36 -1.44
N GLU A 356 -10.97 4.62 -2.50
CA GLU A 356 -10.55 5.51 -3.59
C GLU A 356 -10.58 6.99 -3.19
N LEU A 357 -11.51 7.37 -2.31
CA LEU A 357 -11.65 8.74 -1.77
C LEU A 357 -10.73 9.02 -0.58
N SER A 358 -10.14 7.98 0.00
CA SER A 358 -9.28 8.16 1.17
C SER A 358 -8.05 9.01 0.84
N ALA A 359 -7.67 9.88 1.77
CA ALA A 359 -6.53 10.77 1.62
C ALA A 359 -5.67 10.79 2.88
N SER A 360 -4.49 11.40 2.76
CA SER A 360 -3.71 11.78 3.93
C SER A 360 -4.32 13.00 4.59
N ILE A 361 -4.36 13.02 5.92
CA ILE A 361 -4.78 14.19 6.69
C ILE A 361 -3.84 15.38 6.42
N ILE A 362 -2.56 15.13 6.23
CA ILE A 362 -1.55 16.17 5.98
C ILE A 362 -1.48 16.48 4.49
N ILE A 363 -2.11 17.58 4.11
CA ILE A 363 -2.17 18.04 2.72
C ILE A 363 -0.89 18.81 2.37
N PRO A 364 -0.11 18.39 1.38
CA PRO A 364 1.18 19.03 1.06
C PRO A 364 1.02 20.46 0.57
N PHE A 365 -0.06 20.79 -0.14
CA PHE A 365 -0.30 22.12 -0.68
C PHE A 365 -0.44 23.20 0.39
N ALA A 366 -0.91 22.82 1.60
CA ALA A 366 -0.97 23.71 2.77
C ALA A 366 0.42 24.17 3.27
N PHE A 367 1.50 23.59 2.80
CA PHE A 367 2.85 23.93 3.23
C PHE A 367 3.66 24.69 2.20
N ILE A 368 3.16 24.87 0.96
CA ILE A 368 3.91 25.57 -0.10
C ILE A 368 4.26 26.99 0.33
N ILE A 369 3.27 27.77 0.78
CA ILE A 369 3.50 29.16 1.22
C ILE A 369 4.45 29.23 2.42
N PRO A 370 4.25 28.48 3.51
CA PRO A 370 5.22 28.42 4.62
C PRO A 370 6.66 28.08 4.18
N ILE A 371 6.82 27.07 3.29
CA ILE A 371 8.14 26.67 2.79
C ILE A 371 8.78 27.80 1.97
N LEU A 372 8.03 28.43 1.06
CA LEU A 372 8.51 29.56 0.26
C LEU A 372 8.96 30.74 1.15
N LEU A 373 8.20 31.05 2.21
CA LEU A 373 8.56 32.09 3.17
C LEU A 373 9.84 31.73 3.94
N ILE A 374 10.01 30.45 4.33
CA ILE A 374 11.26 29.97 4.96
C ILE A 374 12.43 30.13 3.99
N LEU A 375 12.29 29.72 2.73
CA LEU A 375 13.32 29.83 1.70
C LEU A 375 13.69 31.31 1.45
N LEU A 376 12.70 32.19 1.32
CA LEU A 376 12.92 33.64 1.15
C LEU A 376 13.66 34.26 2.33
N TYR A 377 13.26 33.89 3.56
CA TYR A 377 13.95 34.35 4.79
C TYR A 377 15.40 33.88 4.84
N GLN A 378 15.66 32.59 4.54
CA GLN A 378 16.99 32.02 4.49
C GLN A 378 17.86 32.72 3.43
N TRP A 379 17.30 32.96 2.24
CA TRP A 379 17.98 33.68 1.16
C TRP A 379 18.33 35.11 1.57
N ARG A 380 17.38 35.86 2.15
CA ARG A 380 17.64 37.23 2.60
C ARG A 380 18.69 37.32 3.71
N LYS A 381 18.62 36.42 4.71
CA LYS A 381 19.48 36.47 5.90
C LYS A 381 20.84 35.82 5.68
N LYS A 382 20.87 34.65 5.01
CA LYS A 382 22.08 33.80 4.87
C LYS A 382 22.68 33.84 3.47
N ARG A 383 22.03 34.48 2.51
CA ARG A 383 22.36 34.42 1.08
C ARG A 383 22.44 32.97 0.53
N MET A 384 21.78 32.04 1.17
CA MET A 384 21.78 30.63 0.83
C MET A 384 20.34 30.13 0.65
N ILE A 385 20.11 29.29 -0.35
CA ILE A 385 18.86 28.62 -0.62
C ILE A 385 19.00 27.18 -0.14
N ASP A 386 18.00 26.70 0.64
CA ASP A 386 17.91 25.30 1.01
C ASP A 386 17.21 24.51 -0.11
N TRP A 387 18.00 23.74 -0.85
CA TRP A 387 17.54 22.98 -1.99
C TRP A 387 16.61 21.81 -1.62
N VAL A 388 16.60 21.35 -0.36
CA VAL A 388 15.60 20.38 0.10
C VAL A 388 14.20 21.02 0.12
N GLY A 389 14.09 22.25 0.62
CA GLY A 389 12.82 22.99 0.56
C GLY A 389 12.35 23.25 -0.87
N VAL A 390 13.28 23.61 -1.77
CA VAL A 390 12.99 23.76 -3.21
C VAL A 390 12.47 22.45 -3.80
N ALA A 391 13.14 21.34 -3.51
CA ALA A 391 12.73 20.00 -3.99
C ALA A 391 11.32 19.61 -3.54
N ILE A 392 10.96 19.88 -2.29
CA ILE A 392 9.62 19.63 -1.75
C ILE A 392 8.58 20.45 -2.52
N VAL A 393 8.81 21.76 -2.71
CA VAL A 393 7.89 22.63 -3.47
C VAL A 393 7.78 22.15 -4.92
N THR A 394 8.91 21.83 -5.56
CA THR A 394 8.92 21.31 -6.94
C THR A 394 8.10 20.01 -7.05
N THR A 395 8.22 19.09 -6.09
CA THR A 395 7.43 17.87 -6.07
C THR A 395 5.92 18.18 -5.96
N CYS A 396 5.55 19.11 -5.07
CA CYS A 396 4.15 19.57 -4.97
C CYS A 396 3.64 20.14 -6.30
N LEU A 397 4.46 20.96 -6.99
CA LEU A 397 4.09 21.56 -8.28
C LEU A 397 3.97 20.52 -9.40
N VAL A 398 4.86 19.52 -9.45
CA VAL A 398 4.78 18.42 -10.42
C VAL A 398 3.50 17.61 -10.20
N PHE A 399 3.16 17.32 -8.96
CA PHE A 399 1.93 16.59 -8.65
C PHE A 399 0.69 17.44 -8.91
N ALA A 400 0.72 18.73 -8.60
CA ALA A 400 -0.35 19.66 -8.95
C ALA A 400 -0.54 19.76 -10.46
N ALA A 401 0.54 19.81 -11.25
CA ALA A 401 0.48 19.83 -12.71
C ALA A 401 -0.17 18.55 -13.25
N HIS A 402 0.17 17.38 -12.71
CA HIS A 402 -0.48 16.12 -13.10
C HIS A 402 -1.98 16.10 -12.75
N LEU A 403 -2.37 16.71 -11.63
CA LEU A 403 -3.76 16.78 -11.20
C LEU A 403 -4.60 17.75 -12.05
N PHE A 404 -4.06 18.94 -12.34
CA PHE A 404 -4.87 20.08 -12.80
C PHE A 404 -4.53 20.56 -14.24
N LEU A 405 -3.41 20.15 -14.82
CA LEU A 405 -3.05 20.58 -16.17
C LEU A 405 -3.38 19.52 -17.22
N PRO A 406 -4.36 19.78 -18.11
CA PRO A 406 -4.63 18.88 -19.23
C PRO A 406 -3.39 18.66 -20.10
N GLY A 407 -3.18 17.41 -20.52
CA GLY A 407 -2.04 17.05 -21.38
C GLY A 407 -0.68 16.91 -20.66
N PHE A 408 -0.57 17.24 -19.37
CA PHE A 408 0.69 17.13 -18.64
C PHE A 408 1.23 15.69 -18.60
N SER A 409 0.36 14.69 -18.53
CA SER A 409 0.75 13.27 -18.58
C SER A 409 1.53 12.90 -19.85
N THR A 410 1.25 13.56 -20.98
CA THR A 410 1.99 13.36 -22.23
C THR A 410 3.40 13.95 -22.13
N ILE A 411 3.54 15.16 -21.58
CA ILE A 411 4.84 15.82 -21.35
C ILE A 411 5.66 15.04 -20.31
N ALA A 412 5.00 14.54 -19.28
CA ALA A 412 5.62 13.80 -18.20
C ALA A 412 5.74 12.28 -18.48
N LYS A 413 5.48 11.83 -19.71
CA LYS A 413 5.63 10.43 -20.13
C LYS A 413 7.02 9.85 -19.85
N PRO A 414 8.15 10.57 -20.05
CA PRO A 414 9.47 10.09 -19.69
C PRO A 414 9.64 9.75 -18.20
N PHE A 415 8.86 10.39 -17.33
CA PHE A 415 8.80 10.11 -15.89
C PHE A 415 7.70 9.11 -15.52
N MET A 416 7.08 8.48 -16.52
CA MET A 416 6.04 7.46 -16.37
C MET A 416 4.78 7.92 -15.62
N LEU A 417 4.54 9.22 -15.43
CA LEU A 417 3.37 9.74 -14.71
C LEU A 417 2.04 9.38 -15.39
N HIS A 418 2.03 9.10 -16.69
CA HIS A 418 0.85 8.58 -17.39
C HIS A 418 0.37 7.20 -16.90
N LEU A 419 1.14 6.50 -16.04
CA LEU A 419 0.75 5.25 -15.40
C LEU A 419 0.12 5.46 -14.01
N VAL A 420 0.05 6.70 -13.53
CA VAL A 420 -0.36 7.04 -12.17
C VAL A 420 -1.76 7.63 -12.15
N PRO A 421 -2.79 6.86 -11.74
CA PRO A 421 -4.12 7.43 -11.47
C PRO A 421 -4.08 8.47 -10.36
N ILE A 422 -5.02 9.42 -10.41
CA ILE A 422 -5.14 10.48 -9.40
C ILE A 422 -5.31 9.88 -8.00
N THR A 423 -6.15 8.87 -7.85
CA THR A 423 -6.37 8.16 -6.59
C THR A 423 -5.09 7.49 -6.05
N ARG A 424 -4.18 7.06 -6.91
CA ARG A 424 -2.88 6.47 -6.51
C ARG A 424 -1.82 7.51 -6.20
N LEU A 425 -1.95 8.71 -6.79
CA LEU A 425 -1.07 9.85 -6.49
C LEU A 425 -1.20 10.30 -5.03
N GLN A 426 -2.33 10.02 -4.37
CA GLN A 426 -2.57 10.30 -2.95
C GLN A 426 -1.46 9.73 -2.04
N LEU A 427 -0.84 8.60 -2.39
CA LEU A 427 0.30 8.06 -1.65
C LEU A 427 1.49 9.03 -1.66
N GLY A 428 1.83 9.52 -2.85
CA GLY A 428 2.92 10.50 -3.02
C GLY A 428 2.61 11.83 -2.33
N LEU A 429 1.37 12.32 -2.47
CA LEU A 429 0.92 13.55 -1.81
C LEU A 429 1.00 13.43 -0.29
N GLY A 430 0.54 12.32 0.30
CA GLY A 430 0.64 12.08 1.74
C GLY A 430 2.09 12.08 2.22
N PHE A 431 2.98 11.43 1.49
CA PHE A 431 4.40 11.39 1.86
C PHE A 431 5.07 12.77 1.71
N VAL A 432 4.80 13.51 0.64
CA VAL A 432 5.28 14.91 0.51
C VAL A 432 4.72 15.79 1.62
N GLY A 433 3.47 15.56 2.04
CA GLY A 433 2.86 16.27 3.18
C GLY A 433 3.65 16.06 4.47
N ILE A 434 4.05 14.84 4.79
CA ILE A 434 4.89 14.54 5.97
C ILE A 434 6.27 15.19 5.86
N LEU A 435 6.89 15.15 4.68
CA LEU A 435 8.17 15.84 4.46
C LEU A 435 8.04 17.37 4.59
N SER A 436 6.93 17.94 4.11
CA SER A 436 6.62 19.36 4.22
C SER A 436 6.48 19.78 5.69
N LEU A 437 5.68 19.02 6.45
CA LEU A 437 5.50 19.22 7.88
C LEU A 437 6.84 19.12 8.64
N LEU A 438 7.62 18.08 8.34
CA LEU A 438 8.96 17.88 8.91
C LEU A 438 9.90 19.03 8.57
N TYR A 439 9.90 19.50 7.32
CA TYR A 439 10.72 20.63 6.88
C TYR A 439 10.37 21.93 7.61
N VAL A 440 9.07 22.20 7.76
CA VAL A 440 8.59 23.40 8.49
C VAL A 440 8.97 23.33 9.97
N ILE A 441 8.83 22.19 10.63
CA ILE A 441 9.25 22.00 12.03
C ILE A 441 10.77 22.20 12.18
N ALA A 442 11.56 21.70 11.24
CA ALA A 442 13.01 21.82 11.28
C ALA A 442 13.52 23.26 11.07
N ASN A 443 12.86 24.04 10.21
CA ASN A 443 13.37 25.31 9.70
C ASN A 443 12.50 26.53 10.05
N GLY A 444 11.25 26.34 10.50
CA GLY A 444 10.26 27.41 10.65
C GLY A 444 10.39 28.29 11.91
N LYS A 445 11.11 27.88 12.94
CA LYS A 445 11.15 28.57 14.24
C LYS A 445 11.46 30.06 14.18
N GLN A 446 12.36 30.47 13.31
CA GLN A 446 12.81 31.86 13.20
C GLN A 446 11.80 32.77 12.47
N LEU A 447 10.93 32.17 11.64
CA LEU A 447 9.89 32.89 10.92
C LEU A 447 8.72 33.23 11.85
N VAL A 448 8.39 32.29 12.73
CA VAL A 448 7.21 32.33 13.61
C VAL A 448 7.25 33.48 14.58
N SER A 449 8.41 33.78 15.18
CA SER A 449 8.51 34.87 16.14
C SER A 449 8.22 36.26 15.55
N LYS A 450 8.51 36.43 14.24
CA LYS A 450 8.37 37.71 13.54
C LYS A 450 7.01 37.91 12.87
N TYR A 451 6.29 36.83 12.51
CA TYR A 451 5.09 36.90 11.66
C TYR A 451 3.85 36.23 12.29
N ARG A 452 3.72 36.23 13.62
CA ARG A 452 2.59 35.60 14.35
C ARG A 452 1.21 35.93 13.79
N PRO A 453 0.84 37.19 13.49
CA PRO A 453 -0.49 37.49 12.95
C PRO A 453 -0.80 36.75 11.64
N TRP A 454 0.19 36.65 10.75
CA TRP A 454 0.06 35.94 9.48
C TRP A 454 -0.12 34.43 9.65
N VAL A 455 0.48 33.85 10.70
CA VAL A 455 0.29 32.45 11.05
C VAL A 455 -1.15 32.16 11.45
N TYR A 456 -1.73 33.03 12.27
CA TYR A 456 -3.15 32.89 12.66
C TYR A 456 -4.09 33.08 11.47
N LEU A 457 -3.84 34.08 10.64
CA LEU A 457 -4.61 34.30 9.41
C LEU A 457 -4.53 33.08 8.49
N TYR A 458 -3.34 32.52 8.29
CA TYR A 458 -3.13 31.34 7.46
C TYR A 458 -3.83 30.11 8.04
N SER A 459 -3.77 29.90 9.34
CA SER A 459 -4.49 28.81 10.00
C SER A 459 -6.00 28.96 9.92
N GLY A 460 -6.51 30.19 10.01
CA GLY A 460 -7.91 30.51 9.77
C GLY A 460 -8.34 30.22 8.35
N LEU A 461 -7.48 30.55 7.37
CA LEU A 461 -7.73 30.20 5.96
C LEU A 461 -7.80 28.67 5.76
N MET A 462 -6.91 27.91 6.39
CA MET A 462 -6.96 26.43 6.34
C MET A 462 -8.25 25.89 6.95
N LEU A 463 -8.72 26.46 8.06
CA LEU A 463 -10.01 26.10 8.65
C LEU A 463 -11.17 26.37 7.67
N ILE A 464 -11.17 27.53 7.03
CA ILE A 464 -12.20 27.88 6.04
C ILE A 464 -12.19 26.90 4.87
N ILE A 465 -11.01 26.58 4.32
CA ILE A 465 -10.86 25.61 3.23
C ILE A 465 -11.41 24.24 3.66
N TYR A 466 -11.10 23.80 4.87
CA TYR A 466 -11.58 22.51 5.38
C TYR A 466 -13.10 22.51 5.55
N ILE A 467 -13.70 23.59 6.07
CA ILE A 467 -15.16 23.75 6.19
C ILE A 467 -15.82 23.75 4.81
N LEU A 468 -15.26 24.47 3.83
CA LEU A 468 -15.77 24.47 2.45
C LEU A 468 -15.73 23.06 1.84
N THR A 469 -14.69 22.27 2.17
CA THR A 469 -14.60 20.86 1.78
C THR A 469 -15.73 20.03 2.40
N ILE A 470 -16.01 20.20 3.70
CA ILE A 470 -17.13 19.52 4.38
C ILE A 470 -18.46 19.89 3.69
N ILE A 471 -18.68 21.17 3.41
CA ILE A 471 -19.89 21.64 2.69
C ILE A 471 -19.98 20.96 1.31
N SER A 472 -18.88 20.87 0.59
CA SER A 472 -18.83 20.21 -0.73
C SER A 472 -19.16 18.71 -0.62
N VAL A 473 -18.65 18.02 0.39
CA VAL A 473 -18.97 16.60 0.67
C VAL A 473 -20.45 16.43 0.99
N VAL A 474 -21.01 17.28 1.84
CA VAL A 474 -22.45 17.25 2.20
C VAL A 474 -23.34 17.45 0.97
N LYS A 475 -22.98 18.39 0.09
CA LYS A 475 -23.70 18.63 -1.17
C LYS A 475 -23.54 17.47 -2.16
N PHE A 476 -22.38 16.82 -2.16
CA PHE A 476 -22.09 15.69 -3.01
C PHE A 476 -22.87 14.43 -2.58
N ASN A 477 -22.81 14.11 -1.28
CA ASN A 477 -23.58 13.03 -0.66
C ASN A 477 -23.65 13.24 0.85
N ARG A 478 -24.85 13.47 1.35
CA ARG A 478 -25.10 13.76 2.78
C ARG A 478 -24.78 12.56 3.68
N ASP A 479 -25.11 11.36 3.21
CA ASP A 479 -24.90 10.13 3.99
C ASP A 479 -23.40 9.81 4.08
N PHE A 480 -22.67 10.06 3.01
CA PHE A 480 -21.21 9.93 2.98
C PHE A 480 -20.52 10.91 3.94
N ALA A 481 -21.07 12.09 4.15
CA ALA A 481 -20.52 13.08 5.08
C ALA A 481 -20.51 12.59 6.53
N GLY A 482 -21.48 11.76 6.92
CA GLY A 482 -21.60 11.24 8.29
C GLY A 482 -22.00 12.31 9.32
N ASP A 483 -21.45 12.25 10.54
CA ASP A 483 -21.78 13.20 11.62
C ASP A 483 -20.98 14.51 11.46
N LEU A 484 -21.71 15.60 11.20
CA LEU A 484 -21.13 16.93 11.01
C LEU A 484 -20.44 17.49 12.26
N ARG A 485 -20.84 17.04 13.46
CA ARG A 485 -20.18 17.46 14.72
C ARG A 485 -18.76 16.89 14.78
N ILE A 486 -18.62 15.61 14.43
CA ILE A 486 -17.30 14.94 14.37
C ILE A 486 -16.42 15.63 13.31
N LEU A 487 -16.98 15.95 12.14
CA LEU A 487 -16.26 16.67 11.08
C LEU A 487 -15.83 18.08 11.53
N GLY A 488 -16.69 18.79 12.26
CA GLY A 488 -16.35 20.09 12.84
C GLY A 488 -15.19 20.01 13.84
N ILE A 489 -15.23 19.02 14.75
CA ILE A 489 -14.13 18.76 15.70
C ILE A 489 -12.84 18.43 14.94
N ALA A 490 -12.92 17.62 13.89
CA ALA A 490 -11.77 17.27 13.06
C ALA A 490 -11.17 18.50 12.36
N ALA A 491 -12.02 19.38 11.80
CA ALA A 491 -11.57 20.61 11.15
C ALA A 491 -10.84 21.55 12.14
N ILE A 492 -11.40 21.74 13.32
CA ILE A 492 -10.79 22.57 14.38
C ILE A 492 -9.48 21.92 14.87
N SER A 493 -9.47 20.61 15.07
CA SER A 493 -8.28 19.87 15.53
C SER A 493 -7.15 19.92 14.50
N PHE A 494 -7.46 19.76 13.22
CA PHE A 494 -6.48 19.87 12.14
C PHE A 494 -5.90 21.29 12.06
N SER A 495 -6.75 22.29 11.94
CA SER A 495 -6.33 23.69 11.81
C SER A 495 -5.62 24.20 13.06
N GLY A 496 -6.11 23.83 14.25
CA GLY A 496 -5.47 24.13 15.54
C GLY A 496 -4.13 23.43 15.70
N GLY A 497 -4.02 22.17 15.26
CA GLY A 497 -2.75 21.42 15.26
C GLY A 497 -1.70 22.08 14.38
N LEU A 498 -2.06 22.50 13.16
CA LEU A 498 -1.17 23.24 12.25
C LEU A 498 -0.80 24.61 12.84
N ALA A 499 -1.75 25.35 13.39
CA ALA A 499 -1.48 26.62 14.04
C ALA A 499 -0.46 26.47 15.16
N LEU A 500 -0.62 25.46 16.03
CA LEU A 500 0.32 25.18 17.11
C LEU A 500 1.72 24.84 16.59
N VAL A 501 1.83 24.08 15.52
CA VAL A 501 3.12 23.81 14.85
C VAL A 501 3.73 25.13 14.36
N PHE A 502 2.95 25.95 13.66
CA PHE A 502 3.45 27.19 13.06
C PHE A 502 3.83 28.25 14.09
N ILE A 503 3.20 28.30 15.29
CA ILE A 503 3.60 29.22 16.37
C ILE A 503 4.72 28.69 17.27
N GLY A 504 5.36 27.54 16.89
CA GLY A 504 6.50 26.96 17.60
C GLY A 504 6.16 26.10 18.80
N LYS A 505 4.87 25.73 18.97
CA LYS A 505 4.39 24.72 19.94
C LYS A 505 4.28 23.34 19.28
N GLU A 506 5.33 22.92 18.58
CA GLU A 506 5.33 21.77 17.67
C GLU A 506 4.88 20.47 18.36
N LYS A 507 5.31 20.26 19.63
CA LYS A 507 4.96 19.05 20.38
C LYS A 507 3.46 18.96 20.62
N LEU A 508 2.82 20.07 21.03
CA LEU A 508 1.37 20.10 21.28
C LEU A 508 0.58 19.98 19.97
N GLY A 509 1.02 20.66 18.91
CA GLY A 509 0.42 20.55 17.59
C GLY A 509 0.48 19.12 17.02
N LEU A 510 1.65 18.48 17.12
CA LEU A 510 1.80 17.08 16.67
C LEU A 510 1.02 16.09 17.55
N LEU A 511 0.87 16.36 18.85
CA LEU A 511 0.04 15.52 19.72
C LEU A 511 -1.42 15.58 19.29
N LEU A 512 -1.94 16.78 19.00
CA LEU A 512 -3.30 16.96 18.51
C LEU A 512 -3.51 16.31 17.14
N LEU A 513 -2.58 16.50 16.21
CA LEU A 513 -2.62 15.83 14.91
C LEU A 513 -2.50 14.30 15.03
N SER A 514 -1.67 13.78 15.94
CA SER A 514 -1.56 12.33 16.19
C SER A 514 -2.86 11.75 16.74
N ALA A 515 -3.50 12.44 17.69
CA ALA A 515 -4.80 12.03 18.22
C ALA A 515 -5.86 12.00 17.10
N LEU A 516 -5.91 13.02 16.25
CA LEU A 516 -6.81 13.08 15.10
C LEU A 516 -6.55 11.92 14.12
N CYS A 517 -5.27 11.65 13.80
CA CYS A 517 -4.88 10.55 12.91
C CYS A 517 -5.27 9.18 13.48
N ILE A 518 -5.04 8.94 14.75
CA ILE A 518 -5.43 7.69 15.42
C ILE A 518 -6.96 7.55 15.41
N MET A 519 -7.69 8.59 15.80
CA MET A 519 -9.16 8.56 15.84
C MET A 519 -9.78 8.31 14.47
N SER A 520 -9.18 8.82 13.39
CA SER A 520 -9.67 8.63 12.02
C SER A 520 -9.35 7.24 11.44
N THR A 521 -8.49 6.46 12.08
CA THR A 521 -7.98 5.20 11.53
C THR A 521 -8.22 3.97 12.38
N ILE A 522 -8.30 4.12 13.72
CA ILE A 522 -8.34 2.99 14.66
C ILE A 522 -9.53 2.06 14.45
N THR A 523 -10.62 2.59 13.90
CA THR A 523 -11.84 1.83 13.64
C THR A 523 -11.93 1.26 12.21
N ILE A 524 -10.97 1.57 11.33
CA ILE A 524 -11.01 1.10 9.93
C ILE A 524 -10.78 -0.41 9.85
N GLN A 525 -9.76 -0.91 10.55
CA GLN A 525 -9.38 -2.32 10.52
C GLN A 525 -9.95 -3.07 11.73
N PRO A 526 -10.86 -4.02 11.56
CA PRO A 526 -11.22 -4.94 12.63
C PRO A 526 -10.02 -5.84 12.96
N LEU A 527 -9.86 -6.20 14.22
CA LEU A 527 -8.77 -7.07 14.67
C LEU A 527 -9.30 -8.47 14.96
N TYR A 528 -8.67 -9.47 14.36
CA TYR A 528 -9.00 -10.90 14.50
C TYR A 528 -7.84 -11.67 15.11
N LYS A 529 -8.17 -12.75 15.86
CA LYS A 529 -7.21 -13.71 16.37
C LYS A 529 -7.13 -14.93 15.46
N GLY A 530 -6.10 -14.98 14.62
CA GLY A 530 -5.93 -16.04 13.62
C GLY A 530 -6.99 -15.99 12.53
N LEU A 531 -7.07 -17.03 11.72
CA LEU A 531 -8.05 -17.20 10.65
C LEU A 531 -9.29 -17.99 11.07
N GLY A 532 -9.28 -18.56 12.28
CA GLY A 532 -10.39 -19.27 12.87
C GLY A 532 -10.76 -20.60 12.20
N SER A 533 -11.93 -21.12 12.59
CA SER A 533 -12.47 -22.35 12.09
C SER A 533 -12.74 -22.34 10.57
N GLY A 534 -13.02 -21.16 9.95
CA GLY A 534 -13.21 -21.03 8.53
C GLY A 534 -11.99 -21.29 7.67
N TYR A 535 -10.80 -21.24 8.22
CA TYR A 535 -9.59 -21.64 7.53
C TYR A 535 -9.25 -23.11 7.76
N ASN A 536 -9.23 -23.54 9.02
CA ASN A 536 -8.81 -24.91 9.39
C ASN A 536 -9.86 -25.97 9.08
N SER A 537 -11.13 -25.60 9.03
CA SER A 537 -12.28 -26.48 8.76
C SER A 537 -13.25 -25.88 7.74
N ASN A 538 -12.71 -25.20 6.73
CA ASN A 538 -13.53 -24.64 5.67
C ASN A 538 -14.25 -25.76 4.91
N ILE A 539 -15.56 -25.87 5.11
CA ILE A 539 -16.40 -26.93 4.54
C ILE A 539 -16.32 -26.95 3.01
N ILE A 540 -16.17 -25.79 2.37
CA ILE A 540 -16.12 -25.70 0.90
C ILE A 540 -14.82 -26.27 0.36
N THR A 541 -13.67 -25.82 0.90
CA THR A 541 -12.36 -26.33 0.47
C THR A 541 -12.17 -27.81 0.78
N ASN A 542 -12.71 -28.29 1.91
CA ASN A 542 -12.69 -29.70 2.26
C ASN A 542 -13.54 -30.55 1.30
N LYS A 543 -14.73 -30.06 0.93
CA LYS A 543 -15.56 -30.73 -0.10
C LYS A 543 -14.89 -30.71 -1.46
N ILE A 544 -14.31 -29.59 -1.91
CA ILE A 544 -13.54 -29.53 -3.14
C ILE A 544 -12.44 -30.59 -3.15
N ALA A 545 -11.68 -30.68 -2.07
CA ALA A 545 -10.60 -31.65 -1.95
C ALA A 545 -11.07 -33.11 -1.95
N SER A 546 -12.23 -33.41 -1.33
CA SER A 546 -12.78 -34.79 -1.25
C SER A 546 -13.49 -35.21 -2.51
N LEU A 547 -14.11 -34.29 -3.26
CA LEU A 547 -14.90 -34.58 -4.47
C LEU A 547 -14.06 -34.68 -5.75
N SER A 548 -12.77 -34.31 -5.70
CA SER A 548 -11.92 -34.24 -6.89
C SER A 548 -10.51 -34.76 -6.65
N SER A 549 -9.88 -35.25 -7.72
CA SER A 549 -8.46 -35.58 -7.76
C SER A 549 -7.60 -34.34 -8.01
N PRO A 550 -6.25 -34.40 -7.78
CA PRO A 550 -5.34 -33.29 -8.08
C PRO A 550 -5.34 -32.85 -9.55
N ASP A 551 -5.64 -33.75 -10.48
CA ASP A 551 -5.61 -33.50 -11.92
C ASP A 551 -6.95 -32.91 -12.45
N ASP A 552 -7.99 -32.92 -11.63
CA ASP A 552 -9.28 -32.36 -11.99
C ASP A 552 -9.22 -30.84 -12.10
N ALA A 553 -9.88 -30.29 -13.14
CA ALA A 553 -9.96 -28.87 -13.38
C ALA A 553 -11.32 -28.30 -12.92
N TRP A 554 -11.25 -27.31 -12.04
CA TRP A 554 -12.43 -26.63 -11.52
C TRP A 554 -12.75 -25.36 -12.31
N GLY A 555 -14.01 -24.96 -12.27
CA GLY A 555 -14.50 -23.65 -12.67
C GLY A 555 -15.48 -23.10 -11.64
N LEU A 556 -15.64 -21.77 -11.60
CA LEU A 556 -16.57 -21.10 -10.69
C LEU A 556 -17.67 -20.39 -11.46
N SER A 557 -18.94 -20.60 -11.05
CA SER A 557 -20.12 -19.85 -11.51
C SER A 557 -20.79 -19.13 -10.35
N GLY A 558 -21.07 -17.85 -10.52
CA GLY A 558 -21.89 -17.03 -9.60
C GLY A 558 -21.13 -15.88 -8.96
N THR A 559 -20.33 -16.06 -7.92
CA THR A 559 -19.73 -14.97 -7.14
C THR A 559 -18.21 -14.97 -7.11
N VAL A 560 -17.61 -13.79 -7.27
CA VAL A 560 -16.15 -13.58 -7.13
C VAL A 560 -15.62 -13.93 -5.73
N VAL A 561 -16.45 -13.98 -4.71
CA VAL A 561 -16.03 -14.29 -3.33
C VAL A 561 -15.37 -15.66 -3.20
N LEU A 562 -15.80 -16.63 -4.03
CA LEU A 562 -15.34 -18.02 -4.01
C LEU A 562 -14.30 -18.36 -5.09
N GLU A 563 -13.84 -17.37 -5.85
CA GLU A 563 -13.13 -17.58 -7.11
C GLU A 563 -11.81 -18.38 -7.03
N ASN A 564 -11.10 -18.29 -5.91
CA ASN A 564 -9.85 -19.04 -5.72
C ASN A 564 -9.98 -20.17 -4.67
N PHE A 565 -11.19 -20.60 -4.32
CA PHE A 565 -11.38 -21.69 -3.36
C PHE A 565 -10.84 -23.04 -3.85
N PRO A 566 -10.95 -23.40 -5.14
CA PRO A 566 -10.28 -24.60 -5.63
C PRO A 566 -8.76 -24.55 -5.44
N GLN A 567 -8.12 -23.41 -5.71
CA GLN A 567 -6.67 -23.23 -5.52
C GLN A 567 -6.30 -23.30 -4.02
N MET A 568 -7.15 -22.76 -3.13
CA MET A 568 -6.98 -22.89 -1.68
C MET A 568 -7.11 -24.35 -1.21
N ALA A 569 -7.88 -25.17 -1.90
CA ALA A 569 -8.00 -26.62 -1.70
C ALA A 569 -6.89 -27.42 -2.40
N ASN A 570 -5.87 -26.78 -2.93
CA ASN A 570 -4.81 -27.40 -3.74
C ASN A 570 -5.35 -28.14 -4.97
N ARG A 571 -6.29 -27.53 -5.67
CA ARG A 571 -6.89 -28.05 -6.92
C ARG A 571 -6.74 -27.01 -8.03
N LYS A 572 -6.57 -27.51 -9.26
CA LYS A 572 -6.48 -26.67 -10.45
C LYS A 572 -7.82 -25.98 -10.71
N SER A 573 -7.78 -24.68 -11.02
CA SER A 573 -8.95 -23.94 -11.50
C SER A 573 -8.62 -23.16 -12.76
N ILE A 574 -9.52 -23.26 -13.75
CA ILE A 574 -9.45 -22.47 -15.00
C ILE A 574 -9.96 -21.05 -14.79
N THR A 575 -10.78 -20.85 -13.77
CA THR A 575 -11.34 -19.56 -13.36
C THR A 575 -10.62 -19.03 -12.12
N GLY A 576 -11.09 -17.88 -11.63
CA GLY A 576 -10.49 -17.18 -10.49
C GLY A 576 -9.71 -15.94 -10.93
N VAL A 577 -8.79 -15.47 -10.10
CA VAL A 577 -7.98 -14.28 -10.42
C VAL A 577 -6.83 -14.64 -11.36
N HIS A 578 -6.89 -14.10 -12.56
CA HIS A 578 -5.81 -14.21 -13.54
C HIS A 578 -4.94 -12.96 -13.49
N THR A 579 -3.74 -13.05 -12.95
CA THR A 579 -2.77 -11.94 -12.89
C THR A 579 -2.23 -11.56 -14.27
N TYR A 580 -2.28 -12.47 -15.23
CA TYR A 580 -2.05 -12.28 -16.67
C TYR A 580 -2.74 -13.42 -17.44
N PRO A 581 -3.12 -13.18 -18.72
CA PRO A 581 -3.91 -14.17 -19.48
C PRO A 581 -3.08 -15.38 -19.91
N ASP A 582 -3.72 -16.55 -19.93
CA ASP A 582 -3.27 -17.74 -20.66
C ASP A 582 -3.71 -17.61 -22.12
N LYS A 583 -2.95 -16.87 -22.94
CA LYS A 583 -3.35 -16.49 -24.30
C LYS A 583 -3.66 -17.70 -25.18
N ASP A 584 -2.88 -18.76 -25.07
CA ASP A 584 -3.06 -20.00 -25.86
C ASP A 584 -4.34 -20.74 -25.48
N PHE A 585 -4.69 -20.74 -24.20
CA PHE A 585 -5.94 -21.32 -23.73
C PHE A 585 -7.15 -20.45 -24.16
N TRP A 586 -7.10 -19.15 -23.85
CA TRP A 586 -8.25 -18.27 -24.10
C TRP A 586 -8.51 -18.02 -25.58
N SER A 587 -7.49 -18.12 -26.44
CA SER A 587 -7.68 -18.03 -27.91
C SER A 587 -8.49 -19.20 -28.49
N LYS A 588 -8.55 -20.34 -27.80
CA LYS A 588 -9.39 -21.48 -28.16
C LYS A 588 -10.84 -21.29 -27.65
N VAL A 589 -11.05 -20.41 -26.68
CA VAL A 589 -12.38 -20.10 -26.15
C VAL A 589 -13.05 -19.00 -26.96
N SER A 590 -12.32 -17.91 -27.26
CA SER A 590 -12.85 -16.78 -28.02
C SER A 590 -11.79 -16.13 -28.89
N LYS A 591 -12.24 -15.58 -30.04
CA LYS A 591 -11.40 -14.76 -30.94
C LYS A 591 -11.22 -13.33 -30.44
N ASP A 592 -12.07 -12.86 -29.54
CA ASP A 592 -12.02 -11.50 -29.00
C ASP A 592 -10.94 -11.35 -27.93
N LYS A 593 -9.75 -10.93 -28.38
CA LYS A 593 -8.61 -10.69 -27.49
C LYS A 593 -8.84 -9.53 -26.54
N THR A 594 -9.69 -8.58 -26.85
CA THR A 594 -9.88 -7.37 -26.03
C THR A 594 -10.53 -7.71 -24.67
N ILE A 595 -11.25 -8.81 -24.57
CA ILE A 595 -11.88 -9.26 -23.34
C ILE A 595 -10.89 -10.03 -22.46
N TYR A 596 -10.16 -11.01 -22.99
CA TYR A 596 -9.31 -11.87 -22.15
C TYR A 596 -7.86 -11.42 -22.00
N ASN A 597 -7.37 -10.48 -22.83
CA ASN A 597 -5.99 -9.99 -22.74
C ASN A 597 -5.80 -8.97 -21.60
N ARG A 598 -6.14 -9.37 -20.37
CA ARG A 598 -6.09 -8.48 -19.21
C ARG A 598 -5.85 -9.23 -17.90
N TYR A 599 -5.49 -8.49 -16.84
CA TYR A 599 -5.73 -8.92 -15.48
C TYR A 599 -7.24 -9.03 -15.30
N ALA A 600 -7.74 -10.15 -14.78
CA ALA A 600 -9.17 -10.32 -14.63
C ALA A 600 -9.55 -11.30 -13.52
N HIS A 601 -10.71 -11.04 -12.92
CA HIS A 601 -11.54 -11.99 -12.22
C HIS A 601 -12.39 -12.74 -13.24
N VAL A 602 -12.24 -14.04 -13.32
CA VAL A 602 -12.88 -14.87 -14.35
C VAL A 602 -13.94 -15.76 -13.72
N LEU A 603 -15.17 -15.61 -14.18
CA LEU A 603 -16.32 -16.42 -13.77
C LEU A 603 -16.90 -17.19 -14.97
N LEU A 604 -17.69 -18.21 -14.68
CA LEU A 604 -18.48 -18.95 -15.66
C LEU A 604 -19.96 -18.57 -15.60
N SER A 605 -20.62 -18.70 -16.73
CA SER A 605 -22.08 -18.70 -16.80
C SER A 605 -22.54 -19.59 -17.95
N ASP A 606 -23.62 -20.30 -17.75
CA ASP A 606 -24.33 -21.08 -18.77
C ASP A 606 -25.46 -20.31 -19.46
N THR A 607 -25.75 -19.09 -19.00
CA THR A 607 -26.86 -18.26 -19.49
C THR A 607 -26.46 -17.18 -20.48
N ILE A 608 -25.17 -16.85 -20.61
CA ILE A 608 -24.70 -15.85 -21.59
C ILE A 608 -24.62 -16.45 -22.99
N THR A 609 -24.91 -15.64 -24.01
CA THR A 609 -24.91 -16.04 -25.43
C THR A 609 -23.51 -15.95 -26.05
N ASP A 610 -22.76 -14.92 -25.70
CA ASP A 610 -21.42 -14.69 -26.21
C ASP A 610 -20.39 -15.60 -25.52
N ASP A 611 -19.30 -15.94 -26.19
CA ASP A 611 -18.25 -16.77 -25.60
C ASP A 611 -17.64 -16.12 -24.35
N LEU A 612 -17.46 -14.80 -24.39
CA LEU A 612 -16.95 -13.99 -23.28
C LEU A 612 -17.76 -12.69 -23.17
N LYS A 613 -18.05 -12.25 -21.95
CA LYS A 613 -18.71 -10.98 -21.65
C LYS A 613 -17.92 -10.19 -20.63
N LEU A 614 -17.45 -9.00 -20.99
CA LEU A 614 -16.80 -8.06 -20.07
C LEU A 614 -17.88 -7.36 -19.25
N THR A 615 -17.80 -7.47 -17.91
CA THR A 615 -18.75 -6.83 -16.98
C THR A 615 -18.14 -5.62 -16.29
N GLN A 616 -16.83 -5.66 -16.02
CA GLN A 616 -16.03 -4.57 -15.47
C GLN A 616 -14.64 -4.59 -16.13
N PRO A 617 -13.84 -3.53 -16.04
CA PRO A 617 -12.53 -3.49 -16.67
C PRO A 617 -11.61 -4.66 -16.31
N ASP A 618 -11.84 -5.29 -15.16
CA ASP A 618 -11.09 -6.41 -14.59
C ASP A 618 -11.94 -7.63 -14.25
N VAL A 619 -13.20 -7.71 -14.75
CA VAL A 619 -14.09 -8.87 -14.53
C VAL A 619 -14.71 -9.28 -15.84
N PHE A 620 -14.52 -10.52 -16.25
CA PHE A 620 -15.27 -11.09 -17.36
C PHE A 620 -15.89 -12.45 -17.03
N ILE A 621 -17.01 -12.74 -17.71
CA ILE A 621 -17.74 -13.99 -17.60
C ILE A 621 -17.50 -14.79 -18.88
N ALA A 622 -17.15 -16.06 -18.76
CA ALA A 622 -16.96 -16.98 -19.86
C ALA A 622 -18.14 -17.94 -19.95
N ARG A 623 -18.60 -18.18 -21.18
CA ARG A 623 -19.71 -19.12 -21.45
C ARG A 623 -19.28 -20.56 -21.20
N LEU A 624 -19.96 -21.23 -20.27
CA LEU A 624 -19.83 -22.66 -20.08
C LEU A 624 -20.87 -23.37 -20.92
N SER A 625 -20.45 -24.31 -21.76
CA SER A 625 -21.33 -25.13 -22.59
C SER A 625 -20.73 -26.53 -22.74
N CYS A 626 -21.57 -27.57 -22.87
CA CYS A 626 -21.10 -28.95 -22.97
C CYS A 626 -20.12 -29.21 -24.12
N ASN A 627 -20.26 -28.46 -25.21
CA ASN A 627 -19.52 -28.69 -26.45
C ASN A 627 -18.37 -27.73 -26.69
N ASN A 628 -18.25 -26.65 -25.91
CA ASN A 628 -17.18 -25.69 -26.10
C ASN A 628 -15.86 -26.15 -25.42
N HIS A 629 -14.77 -25.44 -25.65
CA HIS A 629 -13.46 -25.77 -25.10
C HIS A 629 -13.45 -25.77 -23.56
N LEU A 630 -14.16 -24.82 -22.94
CA LEU A 630 -14.30 -24.74 -21.47
C LEU A 630 -14.99 -25.95 -20.90
N GLY A 631 -16.14 -26.34 -21.49
CA GLY A 631 -16.91 -27.50 -21.02
C GLY A 631 -16.16 -28.83 -21.18
N ARG A 632 -15.25 -28.92 -22.17
CA ARG A 632 -14.39 -30.11 -22.33
C ARG A 632 -13.25 -30.15 -21.35
N THR A 633 -12.75 -28.99 -20.92
CA THR A 633 -11.58 -28.87 -20.01
C THR A 633 -11.97 -28.92 -18.54
N ILE A 634 -13.10 -28.30 -18.17
CA ILE A 634 -13.58 -28.22 -16.79
C ILE A 634 -14.30 -29.48 -16.39
N THR A 635 -13.76 -30.21 -15.40
CA THR A 635 -14.35 -31.46 -14.89
C THR A 635 -15.33 -31.21 -13.75
N HIS A 636 -15.12 -30.13 -12.96
CA HIS A 636 -15.96 -29.79 -11.81
C HIS A 636 -16.32 -28.31 -11.82
N VAL A 637 -17.51 -27.98 -11.36
CA VAL A 637 -17.96 -26.59 -11.22
C VAL A 637 -18.46 -26.35 -9.80
N LEU A 638 -17.93 -25.28 -9.18
CA LEU A 638 -18.44 -24.68 -7.96
C LEU A 638 -19.46 -23.61 -8.37
N ALA A 639 -20.69 -23.68 -7.92
CA ALA A 639 -21.74 -22.76 -8.32
C ALA A 639 -22.56 -22.25 -7.14
N THR A 640 -22.99 -20.99 -7.22
CA THR A 640 -23.94 -20.38 -6.27
C THR A 640 -25.35 -20.27 -6.85
N THR A 641 -25.51 -20.57 -8.13
CA THR A 641 -26.79 -20.68 -8.84
C THR A 641 -26.85 -22.02 -9.55
N PRO A 642 -28.04 -22.66 -9.69
CA PRO A 642 -28.17 -23.93 -10.40
C PRO A 642 -27.66 -23.83 -11.84
N LEU A 643 -26.85 -24.81 -12.27
CA LEU A 643 -26.42 -24.95 -13.66
C LEU A 643 -27.48 -25.71 -14.46
N GLN A 644 -27.79 -25.22 -15.65
CA GLN A 644 -28.78 -25.84 -16.58
C GLN A 644 -28.10 -26.57 -17.74
N LEU A 645 -27.00 -27.27 -17.44
CA LEU A 645 -26.21 -27.99 -18.46
C LEU A 645 -26.34 -29.52 -18.27
N PRO A 646 -26.82 -30.26 -19.27
CA PRO A 646 -27.08 -31.71 -19.15
C PRO A 646 -25.79 -32.51 -18.91
N CYS A 647 -24.63 -31.98 -19.30
CA CYS A 647 -23.34 -32.63 -19.11
C CYS A 647 -22.71 -32.39 -17.72
N TYR A 648 -23.39 -31.66 -16.85
CA TYR A 648 -22.94 -31.44 -15.47
C TYR A 648 -24.02 -31.94 -14.50
N LYS A 649 -23.66 -32.93 -13.67
CA LYS A 649 -24.55 -33.47 -12.66
C LYS A 649 -24.20 -32.88 -11.28
N LEU A 650 -25.22 -32.46 -10.54
CA LEU A 650 -25.06 -32.08 -9.12
C LEU A 650 -24.60 -33.32 -8.32
N ILE A 651 -23.44 -33.24 -7.69
CA ILE A 651 -22.87 -34.34 -6.89
C ILE A 651 -22.96 -34.08 -5.41
N ASP A 652 -22.98 -32.78 -5.00
CA ASP A 652 -23.10 -32.39 -3.60
C ASP A 652 -23.55 -30.91 -3.50
N GLN A 653 -24.10 -30.55 -2.35
CA GLN A 653 -24.42 -29.15 -2.03
C GLN A 653 -24.23 -28.88 -0.54
N THR A 654 -24.03 -27.63 -0.19
CA THR A 654 -23.90 -27.20 1.19
C THR A 654 -24.47 -25.79 1.36
N THR A 655 -25.15 -25.57 2.47
CA THR A 655 -25.66 -24.24 2.82
C THR A 655 -24.66 -23.52 3.72
N VAL A 656 -24.22 -22.34 3.33
CA VAL A 656 -23.25 -21.55 4.04
C VAL A 656 -23.67 -20.08 4.00
N GLY A 657 -23.77 -19.41 5.14
CA GLY A 657 -24.12 -17.99 5.20
C GLY A 657 -25.49 -17.63 4.59
N GLY A 658 -26.45 -18.56 4.64
CA GLY A 658 -27.78 -18.38 4.03
C GLY A 658 -27.82 -18.59 2.51
N GLY A 659 -26.69 -18.87 1.86
CA GLY A 659 -26.58 -19.23 0.45
C GLY A 659 -26.31 -20.71 0.23
N THR A 660 -26.80 -21.28 -0.85
CA THR A 660 -26.50 -22.65 -1.25
C THR A 660 -25.33 -22.67 -2.20
N ILE A 661 -24.33 -23.48 -1.89
CA ILE A 661 -23.16 -23.75 -2.72
C ILE A 661 -23.31 -25.15 -3.28
N MET A 662 -23.25 -25.27 -4.59
CA MET A 662 -23.49 -26.50 -5.33
C MET A 662 -22.19 -26.96 -6.01
N PHE A 663 -21.96 -28.26 -5.98
CA PHE A 663 -20.79 -28.91 -6.56
C PHE A 663 -21.28 -29.80 -7.72
N TYR A 664 -20.83 -29.48 -8.91
CA TYR A 664 -21.17 -30.22 -10.10
C TYR A 664 -19.97 -30.98 -10.64
N LYS A 665 -20.21 -32.16 -11.18
CA LYS A 665 -19.22 -32.96 -11.91
C LYS A 665 -19.69 -33.17 -13.33
N ARG A 666 -18.78 -33.07 -14.27
CA ARG A 666 -19.04 -33.37 -15.67
C ARG A 666 -19.27 -34.85 -15.82
N THR A 667 -20.36 -35.21 -16.48
CA THR A 667 -20.64 -36.58 -16.96
C THR A 667 -20.05 -36.75 -18.36
N PRO A 668 -19.54 -37.95 -18.69
CA PRO A 668 -18.99 -38.27 -20.00
C PRO A 668 -19.88 -37.92 -21.16
#